data_f9336060375f0b7e58c8c9b0fc3f5ab6
#
_entry.id   f9336060375f0b7e58c8c9b0fc3f5ab6
#
_cell.length_a   1.000
_cell.length_b   1.000
_cell.length_c   1.000
_cell.angle_alpha   90.00
_cell.angle_beta   90.00
_cell.angle_gamma   90.00
#
_symmetry.space_group_name_H-M   'P 1'
#
loop_
_entity.id
_entity.type
_entity.pdbx_description
1 polymer ?
#
loop_
_entity_poly.entity_id
_entity_poly.type
_entity_poly.pdbx_seq_one_letter_code
_entity_poly.pdbx_strand_id
1 'polypeptide(L)'
;MRWYLKVIITVAVLVALQLVTLQAQEPVTRLRWKNGDALPGKLLESKAGQVRWTSPYFSDNLVIDVGALDSILFSKRPTPPTETFRVSMVSGDVWIADLIGADNNTFLFSSERHGQVRVSRNAIYTLNQQQNPNLVFNGSSLPNWNLPQEGGIKDMTYKVYKMGKKRGEAEFQRFPDFSKLTPQAEGSFETGWLDLKLSEMEDSFGMVFEGRLEMGETGEYTFELASDDGSRLLIDGQPAVKARTGVPEEAKIKLAAGSHTLRVEYFEAVGTELLRAWWTGPNLVRTPLFSTKAENDWHQGPGGHPKTNRTKAKIFRALKWPKRFEINLELTSTESPRFVLALGNNLEQALRLETWGNELVIVQNTLFEPVLTIGKGQQNVRLRLALDDTTGMMEVFDFTGRSLVKLNGVRLVEDNSGLYIHNRGQDLTVWNLSVYRQPVGTKQQINLSKPRVHMIDGQVVYGRLFVEEGNAYVLNEDQTRHDINLEQVDRIVRPNIKLAKVTDIAELFYADGGVVRGQIQQLNSDQVILQTAFAEKPVSCALPGASTLQLSPLNPEKRKNEQIQDKDQLFCVSGLLHGRLSFAASNSPLSWKFEGAMKPVRLSGAAEARVKRNRDLAEPTFDIKAFPELLHLKNQEIIPCKIESYNKETLTFKSPFIVIGKIDSGHVKGVEFANGMFGARDKESFTIDDVKLDRALTIPRFNRDNPPSHVLVAKTGDLMRGSLLDISGQRIQFESKLRKMNIPVNRVAMVVNVSIPEEDLDKPRDSHITNDNVRATLTDGSTLVFEALESNGGKLLGLSPFYGEMAIPIASIQHLTFGEFEKEKLKSVFDEWVVQQGREPEYSKQPPP
;
A
#
# COMPACT_ATOMS: atom_id res chain seq x y z
N MET A 1 6.58 6.39 -51.86
CA MET A 1 5.77 5.25 -51.42
C MET A 1 6.51 4.27 -50.49
N ARG A 2 7.73 3.82 -50.76
CA ARG A 2 8.50 2.91 -49.89
C ARG A 2 8.97 3.55 -48.56
N TRP A 3 9.15 4.87 -48.49
CA TRP A 3 9.58 5.57 -47.28
C TRP A 3 8.41 5.73 -46.28
N TYR A 4 7.21 6.06 -46.74
CA TYR A 4 6.00 6.14 -45.91
C TYR A 4 5.62 4.79 -45.31
N LEU A 5 5.84 3.68 -46.03
CA LEU A 5 5.56 2.34 -45.52
C LEU A 5 6.51 1.94 -44.38
N LYS A 6 7.79 2.33 -44.45
CA LYS A 6 8.76 2.10 -43.34
C LYS A 6 8.43 2.90 -42.12
N VAL A 7 8.00 4.17 -42.25
CA VAL A 7 7.63 5.00 -41.13
C VAL A 7 6.34 4.47 -40.46
N ILE A 8 5.37 4.03 -41.21
CA ILE A 8 4.13 3.45 -40.66
C ILE A 8 4.41 2.11 -39.94
N ILE A 9 5.29 1.26 -40.50
CA ILE A 9 5.68 0.02 -39.82
C ILE A 9 6.47 0.28 -38.56
N THR A 10 7.39 1.27 -38.54
CA THR A 10 8.17 1.63 -37.38
C THR A 10 7.28 2.23 -36.29
N VAL A 11 6.31 3.09 -36.63
CA VAL A 11 5.34 3.63 -35.68
C VAL A 11 4.39 2.55 -35.18
N ALA A 12 3.94 1.63 -36.03
CA ALA A 12 3.10 0.50 -35.62
C ALA A 12 3.85 -0.48 -34.70
N VAL A 13 5.15 -0.72 -34.93
CA VAL A 13 5.99 -1.55 -34.05
C VAL A 13 6.28 -0.82 -32.72
N LEU A 14 6.51 0.49 -32.73
CA LEU A 14 6.67 1.29 -31.51
C LEU A 14 5.37 1.36 -30.70
N VAL A 15 4.22 1.53 -31.35
CA VAL A 15 2.91 1.48 -30.69
C VAL A 15 2.58 0.08 -30.18
N ALA A 16 2.94 -0.98 -30.93
CA ALA A 16 2.79 -2.35 -30.46
C ALA A 16 3.73 -2.69 -29.30
N LEU A 17 4.97 -2.17 -29.30
CA LEU A 17 5.89 -2.28 -28.15
C LEU A 17 5.42 -1.48 -26.93
N GLN A 18 4.83 -0.29 -27.13
CA GLN A 18 4.20 0.45 -26.02
C GLN A 18 2.91 -0.20 -25.51
N LEU A 19 2.16 -0.90 -26.35
CA LEU A 19 0.99 -1.69 -25.93
C LEU A 19 1.37 -2.97 -25.17
N VAL A 20 2.56 -3.52 -25.37
CA VAL A 20 3.08 -4.68 -24.61
C VAL A 20 3.59 -4.26 -23.23
N THR A 21 3.99 -2.99 -23.02
CA THR A 21 4.41 -2.47 -21.70
C THR A 21 3.26 -1.91 -20.84
N LEU A 22 2.04 -1.82 -21.38
CA LEU A 22 0.80 -1.55 -20.66
C LEU A 22 -0.01 -2.82 -20.36
N GLN A 23 0.64 -3.94 -20.06
CA GLN A 23 -0.01 -4.96 -19.27
C GLN A 23 -0.16 -4.40 -17.87
N ALA A 24 -1.38 -3.90 -17.56
CA ALA A 24 -1.80 -3.69 -16.17
C ALA A 24 -1.38 -4.95 -15.42
N GLN A 25 -0.47 -4.82 -14.44
CA GLN A 25 -0.08 -5.92 -13.58
C GLN A 25 -1.37 -6.56 -13.10
N GLU A 26 -1.58 -7.83 -13.45
CA GLU A 26 -2.75 -8.56 -12.93
C GLU A 26 -2.74 -8.40 -11.41
N PRO A 27 -3.89 -8.06 -10.84
CA PRO A 27 -3.98 -7.88 -9.40
C PRO A 27 -3.52 -9.17 -8.72
N VAL A 28 -2.47 -9.08 -7.91
CA VAL A 28 -1.75 -10.23 -7.36
C VAL A 28 -2.36 -10.64 -6.02
N THR A 29 -2.69 -11.93 -5.87
CA THR A 29 -3.12 -12.51 -4.58
C THR A 29 -2.00 -12.34 -3.54
N ARG A 30 -2.35 -11.97 -2.30
CA ARG A 30 -1.39 -11.70 -1.22
C ARG A 30 -1.67 -12.53 0.02
N LEU A 31 -0.64 -13.13 0.57
CA LEU A 31 -0.68 -13.79 1.87
C LEU A 31 -0.28 -12.77 2.95
N ARG A 32 -1.04 -12.66 4.02
CA ARG A 32 -0.84 -11.68 5.09
C ARG A 32 -0.59 -12.37 6.43
N TRP A 33 0.44 -11.92 7.14
CA TRP A 33 0.77 -12.35 8.49
C TRP A 33 0.10 -11.47 9.56
N LYS A 34 0.03 -11.99 10.79
CA LYS A 34 -0.50 -11.24 11.95
C LYS A 34 0.32 -10.00 12.31
N ASN A 35 1.62 -9.98 11.98
CA ASN A 35 2.51 -8.84 12.16
C ASN A 35 2.31 -7.72 11.12
N GLY A 36 1.44 -7.94 10.13
CA GLY A 36 1.14 -6.97 9.06
C GLY A 36 1.91 -7.19 7.75
N ASP A 37 2.89 -8.09 7.72
CA ASP A 37 3.61 -8.45 6.50
C ASP A 37 2.66 -8.98 5.43
N ALA A 38 2.94 -8.68 4.16
CA ALA A 38 2.16 -9.16 3.04
C ALA A 38 3.06 -9.63 1.89
N LEU A 39 2.88 -10.87 1.46
CA LEU A 39 3.68 -11.51 0.42
C LEU A 39 2.82 -11.81 -0.81
N PRO A 40 3.10 -11.24 -1.99
CA PRO A 40 2.42 -11.59 -3.21
C PRO A 40 2.81 -12.99 -3.68
N GLY A 41 1.86 -13.67 -4.34
CA GLY A 41 2.12 -15.00 -4.86
C GLY A 41 0.86 -15.76 -5.24
N LYS A 42 0.95 -17.10 -5.21
CA LYS A 42 -0.16 -18.00 -5.53
C LYS A 42 -0.35 -19.03 -4.43
N LEU A 43 -1.61 -19.29 -4.12
CA LEU A 43 -2.03 -20.33 -3.22
C LEU A 43 -1.85 -21.70 -3.91
N LEU A 44 -1.26 -22.66 -3.20
CA LEU A 44 -1.14 -24.04 -3.63
C LEU A 44 -2.07 -24.94 -2.79
N GLU A 45 -2.29 -26.18 -3.24
CA GLU A 45 -3.05 -27.15 -2.47
C GLU A 45 -2.49 -27.29 -1.05
N SER A 46 -3.33 -27.06 -0.06
CA SER A 46 -2.98 -26.91 1.33
C SER A 46 -3.81 -27.85 2.20
N LYS A 47 -3.19 -28.43 3.22
CA LYS A 47 -3.85 -29.27 4.22
C LYS A 47 -4.40 -28.43 5.37
N ALA A 48 -5.30 -28.99 6.15
CA ALA A 48 -5.78 -28.36 7.38
C ALA A 48 -4.61 -27.89 8.27
N GLY A 49 -4.68 -26.68 8.79
CA GLY A 49 -3.67 -26.09 9.67
C GLY A 49 -2.42 -25.51 8.97
N GLN A 50 -2.29 -25.67 7.65
CA GLN A 50 -1.14 -25.17 6.90
C GLN A 50 -1.59 -24.46 5.61
N VAL A 51 -0.82 -23.47 5.18
CA VAL A 51 -0.95 -22.81 3.86
C VAL A 51 0.32 -23.05 3.08
N ARG A 52 0.18 -23.58 1.86
CA ARG A 52 1.28 -23.70 0.90
C ARG A 52 1.20 -22.54 -0.11
N TRP A 53 2.33 -21.88 -0.30
CA TRP A 53 2.41 -20.64 -1.07
C TRP A 53 3.63 -20.61 -1.98
N THR A 54 3.49 -20.09 -3.17
CA THR A 54 4.64 -19.77 -4.04
C THR A 54 4.71 -18.27 -4.28
N SER A 55 5.92 -17.73 -4.33
CA SER A 55 6.17 -16.31 -4.55
C SER A 55 7.38 -16.12 -5.46
N PRO A 56 7.42 -15.10 -6.32
CA PRO A 56 8.55 -14.85 -7.21
C PRO A 56 9.86 -14.49 -6.48
N TYR A 57 9.77 -14.08 -5.20
CA TYR A 57 10.95 -13.72 -4.39
C TYR A 57 11.69 -14.93 -3.83
N PHE A 58 11.14 -16.13 -3.93
CA PHE A 58 11.71 -17.34 -3.35
C PHE A 58 11.74 -18.47 -4.37
N SER A 59 12.83 -19.23 -4.39
CA SER A 59 12.98 -20.40 -5.27
C SER A 59 12.19 -21.62 -4.75
N ASP A 60 11.86 -21.63 -3.46
CA ASP A 60 11.14 -22.75 -2.83
C ASP A 60 9.70 -22.35 -2.51
N ASN A 61 8.80 -23.34 -2.47
CA ASN A 61 7.45 -23.14 -1.97
C ASN A 61 7.46 -23.00 -0.45
N LEU A 62 6.73 -22.02 0.05
CA LEU A 62 6.53 -21.80 1.48
C LEU A 62 5.48 -22.77 2.01
N VAL A 63 5.70 -23.27 3.22
CA VAL A 63 4.72 -24.01 4.02
C VAL A 63 4.63 -23.32 5.37
N ILE A 64 3.47 -22.73 5.68
CA ILE A 64 3.30 -21.82 6.81
C ILE A 64 2.13 -22.33 7.65
N ASP A 65 2.31 -22.32 8.98
CA ASP A 65 1.25 -22.59 9.94
C ASP A 65 0.17 -21.51 9.88
N VAL A 66 -1.10 -21.91 9.77
CA VAL A 66 -2.26 -20.98 9.75
C VAL A 66 -2.27 -20.07 10.98
N GLY A 67 -1.77 -20.56 12.12
CA GLY A 67 -1.70 -19.78 13.36
C GLY A 67 -0.83 -18.51 13.29
N ALA A 68 0.12 -18.44 12.35
CA ALA A 68 0.95 -17.25 12.12
C ALA A 68 0.30 -16.24 11.15
N LEU A 69 -0.71 -16.69 10.40
CA LEU A 69 -1.33 -15.93 9.33
C LEU A 69 -2.56 -15.15 9.83
N ASP A 70 -2.80 -14.01 9.20
CA ASP A 70 -4.00 -13.20 9.36
C ASP A 70 -5.02 -13.56 8.27
N SER A 71 -4.63 -13.41 6.99
CA SER A 71 -5.57 -13.54 5.88
C SER A 71 -4.90 -13.84 4.54
N ILE A 72 -5.71 -14.26 3.57
CA ILE A 72 -5.37 -14.31 2.15
C ILE A 72 -6.25 -13.30 1.43
N LEU A 73 -5.64 -12.33 0.73
CA LEU A 73 -6.31 -11.32 -0.06
C LEU A 73 -6.33 -11.75 -1.52
N PHE A 74 -7.52 -11.87 -2.09
CA PHE A 74 -7.72 -12.24 -3.50
C PHE A 74 -7.95 -11.00 -4.34
N SER A 75 -7.46 -11.03 -5.57
CA SER A 75 -7.39 -9.85 -6.43
C SER A 75 -8.31 -9.90 -7.65
N LYS A 76 -9.03 -10.97 -7.85
CA LYS A 76 -9.92 -11.13 -9.02
C LYS A 76 -11.20 -10.30 -8.85
N ARG A 77 -11.57 -9.54 -9.89
CA ARG A 77 -12.85 -8.84 -9.93
C ARG A 77 -14.00 -9.84 -9.85
N PRO A 78 -14.99 -9.62 -8.99
CA PRO A 78 -16.13 -10.51 -8.86
C PRO A 78 -17.00 -10.43 -10.09
N THR A 79 -17.52 -11.58 -10.53
CA THR A 79 -18.70 -11.64 -11.37
C THR A 79 -19.90 -11.45 -10.45
N PRO A 80 -20.83 -10.52 -10.74
CA PRO A 80 -22.04 -10.38 -9.94
C PRO A 80 -22.82 -11.70 -9.93
N PRO A 81 -23.31 -12.16 -8.79
CA PRO A 81 -24.11 -13.37 -8.72
C PRO A 81 -25.48 -13.14 -9.38
N THR A 82 -26.01 -14.16 -9.99
CA THR A 82 -27.28 -14.13 -10.75
C THR A 82 -28.45 -14.75 -10.00
N GLU A 83 -28.16 -15.43 -8.89
CA GLU A 83 -29.16 -16.12 -8.08
C GLU A 83 -30.14 -15.15 -7.39
N THR A 84 -31.32 -15.64 -7.09
CA THR A 84 -32.50 -14.83 -6.71
C THR A 84 -32.41 -14.24 -5.31
N PHE A 85 -31.91 -14.98 -4.32
CA PHE A 85 -32.01 -14.61 -2.91
C PHE A 85 -30.67 -14.37 -2.24
N ARG A 86 -30.62 -13.30 -1.46
CA ARG A 86 -29.62 -13.08 -0.41
C ARG A 86 -30.11 -13.72 0.87
N VAL A 87 -29.47 -14.79 1.28
CA VAL A 87 -29.79 -15.59 2.45
C VAL A 87 -28.95 -15.14 3.62
N SER A 88 -29.57 -14.61 4.67
CA SER A 88 -28.86 -14.21 5.90
C SER A 88 -29.16 -15.23 7.00
N MET A 89 -28.10 -15.69 7.68
CA MET A 89 -28.19 -16.73 8.70
C MET A 89 -28.02 -16.16 10.12
N VAL A 90 -28.47 -16.89 11.09
CA VAL A 90 -28.34 -16.54 12.53
C VAL A 90 -26.91 -16.54 13.01
N SER A 91 -26.02 -17.28 12.36
CA SER A 91 -24.57 -17.27 12.56
C SER A 91 -23.89 -16.02 12.00
N GLY A 92 -24.63 -15.21 11.22
CA GLY A 92 -24.11 -14.04 10.50
C GLY A 92 -23.53 -14.37 9.14
N ASP A 93 -23.62 -15.62 8.68
CA ASP A 93 -23.30 -15.98 7.30
C ASP A 93 -24.28 -15.36 6.33
N VAL A 94 -23.79 -15.02 5.15
CA VAL A 94 -24.59 -14.40 4.08
C VAL A 94 -24.27 -15.07 2.77
N TRP A 95 -25.28 -15.63 2.13
CA TRP A 95 -25.16 -16.30 0.84
C TRP A 95 -26.00 -15.63 -0.23
N ILE A 96 -25.64 -15.92 -1.46
CA ILE A 96 -26.49 -15.66 -2.61
C ILE A 96 -26.78 -17.01 -3.26
N ALA A 97 -28.06 -17.34 -3.37
CA ALA A 97 -28.50 -18.64 -3.82
C ALA A 97 -29.96 -18.61 -4.30
N ASP A 98 -30.34 -19.59 -5.12
CA ASP A 98 -31.73 -19.90 -5.46
C ASP A 98 -32.33 -20.87 -4.47
N LEU A 99 -33.54 -20.60 -4.04
CA LEU A 99 -34.32 -21.50 -3.21
C LEU A 99 -35.02 -22.53 -4.10
N ILE A 100 -34.56 -23.78 -4.06
CA ILE A 100 -35.10 -24.86 -4.92
C ILE A 100 -35.94 -25.90 -4.16
N GLY A 101 -35.91 -25.84 -2.83
CA GLY A 101 -36.73 -26.73 -1.99
C GLY A 101 -36.92 -26.21 -0.56
N ALA A 102 -38.05 -26.50 0.05
CA ALA A 102 -38.33 -26.17 1.45
C ALA A 102 -39.32 -27.15 2.06
N ASP A 103 -38.89 -27.92 3.06
CA ASP A 103 -39.68 -28.85 3.83
C ASP A 103 -39.89 -28.34 5.27
N ASN A 104 -40.47 -29.17 6.16
CA ASN A 104 -40.73 -28.80 7.55
C ASN A 104 -39.45 -28.36 8.33
N ASN A 105 -38.28 -28.90 8.00
CA ASN A 105 -37.08 -28.78 8.81
C ASN A 105 -35.96 -28.03 8.09
N THR A 106 -35.93 -28.06 6.76
CA THR A 106 -34.82 -27.57 5.95
C THR A 106 -35.24 -26.71 4.78
N PHE A 107 -34.30 -25.91 4.32
CA PHE A 107 -34.29 -25.30 3.00
C PHE A 107 -33.20 -25.96 2.15
N LEU A 108 -33.48 -26.17 0.88
CA LEU A 108 -32.50 -26.59 -0.12
C LEU A 108 -32.19 -25.42 -1.05
N PHE A 109 -30.96 -25.01 -1.03
CA PHE A 109 -30.46 -23.93 -1.88
C PHE A 109 -29.57 -24.45 -3.00
N SER A 110 -29.55 -23.78 -4.14
CA SER A 110 -28.61 -23.96 -5.24
C SER A 110 -27.82 -22.68 -5.44
N SER A 111 -26.49 -22.76 -5.50
CA SER A 111 -25.62 -21.63 -5.74
C SER A 111 -24.48 -22.04 -6.67
N GLU A 112 -24.09 -21.14 -7.58
CA GLU A 112 -22.94 -21.34 -8.45
C GLU A 112 -21.63 -21.50 -7.64
N ARG A 113 -21.54 -20.79 -6.50
CA ARG A 113 -20.36 -20.80 -5.63
C ARG A 113 -20.30 -21.96 -4.66
N HIS A 114 -21.46 -22.51 -4.27
CA HIS A 114 -21.55 -23.47 -3.16
C HIS A 114 -22.18 -24.79 -3.58
N GLY A 115 -22.67 -24.90 -4.81
CA GLY A 115 -23.46 -26.04 -5.28
C GLY A 115 -24.81 -26.12 -4.57
N GLN A 116 -25.34 -27.34 -4.41
CA GLN A 116 -26.57 -27.57 -3.67
C GLN A 116 -26.28 -27.80 -2.19
N VAL A 117 -26.88 -26.98 -1.32
CA VAL A 117 -26.69 -27.06 0.13
C VAL A 117 -28.02 -27.11 0.86
N ARG A 118 -28.15 -28.10 1.73
CA ARG A 118 -29.28 -28.25 2.64
C ARG A 118 -28.97 -27.53 3.96
N VAL A 119 -29.83 -26.59 4.34
CA VAL A 119 -29.67 -25.73 5.51
C VAL A 119 -30.84 -25.88 6.43
N SER A 120 -30.60 -26.04 7.74
CA SER A 120 -31.67 -26.08 8.75
C SER A 120 -32.51 -24.78 8.70
N ARG A 121 -33.83 -24.88 8.74
CA ARG A 121 -34.69 -23.68 8.85
C ARG A 121 -34.29 -22.81 10.04
N ASN A 122 -33.87 -23.43 11.15
CA ASN A 122 -33.46 -22.70 12.35
C ASN A 122 -32.17 -21.88 12.17
N ALA A 123 -31.38 -22.18 11.18
CA ALA A 123 -30.17 -21.39 10.84
C ALA A 123 -30.49 -20.15 10.00
N ILE A 124 -31.66 -20.07 9.38
CA ILE A 124 -32.03 -18.93 8.51
C ILE A 124 -32.64 -17.80 9.34
N TYR A 125 -32.13 -16.58 9.14
CA TYR A 125 -32.69 -15.34 9.68
C TYR A 125 -33.66 -14.69 8.69
N THR A 126 -33.24 -14.44 7.45
CA THR A 126 -34.07 -13.88 6.39
C THR A 126 -33.53 -14.25 5.00
N LEU A 127 -34.46 -14.33 4.04
CA LEU A 127 -34.16 -14.36 2.62
C LEU A 127 -34.68 -13.06 2.01
N ASN A 128 -33.84 -12.33 1.30
CA ASN A 128 -34.18 -11.08 0.60
C ASN A 128 -33.94 -11.27 -0.88
N GLN A 129 -34.89 -10.87 -1.72
CA GLN A 129 -34.70 -10.92 -3.17
C GLN A 129 -33.66 -9.91 -3.60
N GLN A 130 -32.66 -10.35 -4.41
CA GLN A 130 -31.55 -9.53 -4.88
C GLN A 130 -32.00 -8.45 -5.87
N GLN A 131 -32.91 -8.79 -6.76
CA GLN A 131 -33.38 -7.91 -7.85
C GLN A 131 -34.77 -7.33 -7.52
N ASN A 132 -34.98 -6.91 -6.27
CA ASN A 132 -36.24 -6.30 -5.87
C ASN A 132 -36.39 -4.89 -6.47
N PRO A 133 -37.41 -4.63 -7.33
CA PRO A 133 -37.61 -3.31 -7.93
C PRO A 133 -37.92 -2.21 -6.93
N ASN A 134 -38.36 -2.56 -5.72
CA ASN A 134 -38.64 -1.61 -4.65
C ASN A 134 -37.42 -1.34 -3.77
N LEU A 135 -36.37 -2.14 -3.84
CA LEU A 135 -35.13 -1.92 -3.10
C LEU A 135 -34.33 -0.78 -3.75
N VAL A 136 -34.26 0.36 -3.06
CA VAL A 136 -33.53 1.55 -3.51
C VAL A 136 -32.07 1.49 -3.09
N PHE A 137 -31.81 0.96 -1.86
CA PHE A 137 -30.46 0.84 -1.32
C PHE A 137 -30.36 -0.27 -0.29
N ASN A 138 -29.28 -1.05 -0.37
CA ASN A 138 -28.89 -2.01 0.64
C ASN A 138 -27.54 -1.62 1.25
N GLY A 139 -27.57 -1.02 2.43
CA GLY A 139 -26.40 -0.58 3.18
C GLY A 139 -25.80 -1.64 4.10
N SER A 140 -26.31 -2.88 4.10
CA SER A 140 -25.79 -3.98 4.92
C SER A 140 -24.44 -4.52 4.41
N SER A 141 -23.99 -4.08 3.25
CA SER A 141 -22.74 -4.50 2.61
C SER A 141 -21.83 -3.29 2.38
N LEU A 142 -20.57 -3.38 2.81
CA LEU A 142 -19.62 -2.27 2.72
C LEU A 142 -19.37 -1.77 1.29
N PRO A 143 -19.25 -2.63 0.26
CA PRO A 143 -19.08 -2.19 -1.13
C PRO A 143 -20.20 -1.32 -1.68
N ASN A 144 -21.38 -1.36 -1.09
CA ASN A 144 -22.52 -0.55 -1.50
C ASN A 144 -22.43 0.92 -1.04
N TRP A 145 -21.49 1.22 -0.15
CA TRP A 145 -21.26 2.57 0.32
C TRP A 145 -20.22 3.29 -0.53
N ASN A 146 -20.34 4.60 -0.58
CA ASN A 146 -19.24 5.44 -1.06
C ASN A 146 -18.18 5.49 0.04
N LEU A 147 -17.26 4.54 -0.01
CA LEU A 147 -16.06 4.63 0.79
C LEU A 147 -15.19 5.73 0.18
N PRO A 148 -14.47 6.52 1.00
CA PRO A 148 -13.33 7.23 0.48
C PRO A 148 -12.50 6.15 -0.22
N GLN A 149 -12.34 6.25 -1.54
CA GLN A 149 -11.45 5.34 -2.26
C GLN A 149 -10.11 5.45 -1.54
N GLU A 150 -9.50 4.32 -1.23
CA GLU A 150 -8.10 4.26 -0.77
C GLU A 150 -7.38 5.23 -1.67
N GLY A 151 -6.88 6.32 -1.07
CA GLY A 151 -6.52 7.54 -1.77
C GLY A 151 -5.85 7.18 -3.07
N GLY A 152 -6.49 7.48 -4.19
CA GLY A 152 -6.12 7.03 -5.51
C GLY A 152 -4.71 7.43 -5.95
N ILE A 153 -3.83 7.72 -4.99
CA ILE A 153 -2.45 8.15 -5.20
C ILE A 153 -1.55 6.94 -5.04
N LYS A 154 -0.78 6.68 -6.10
CA LYS A 154 0.19 5.59 -6.18
C LYS A 154 1.57 6.12 -6.53
N ASP A 155 2.59 5.33 -6.27
CA ASP A 155 3.97 5.58 -6.68
C ASP A 155 4.49 6.95 -6.22
N MET A 156 4.23 7.29 -4.95
CA MET A 156 4.66 8.57 -4.39
C MET A 156 6.16 8.61 -4.16
N THR A 157 6.78 9.66 -4.65
CA THR A 157 8.17 10.03 -4.42
C THR A 157 8.25 11.41 -3.79
N TYR A 158 9.36 11.69 -3.13
CA TYR A 158 9.65 13.03 -2.59
C TYR A 158 11.06 13.47 -2.94
N LYS A 159 11.26 14.78 -3.02
CA LYS A 159 12.56 15.44 -3.14
C LYS A 159 12.65 16.57 -2.14
N VAL A 160 13.78 16.68 -1.47
CA VAL A 160 14.06 17.73 -0.47
C VAL A 160 15.11 18.68 -1.01
N TYR A 161 14.86 19.96 -0.86
CA TYR A 161 15.75 21.03 -1.33
C TYR A 161 16.09 21.96 -0.18
N LYS A 162 17.36 22.23 0.01
CA LYS A 162 17.82 23.27 0.95
C LYS A 162 17.71 24.63 0.30
N MET A 163 17.05 25.55 0.97
CA MET A 163 16.93 26.93 0.56
C MET A 163 18.07 27.74 1.20
N GLY A 164 18.71 28.63 0.44
CA GLY A 164 19.86 29.41 0.93
C GLY A 164 19.48 30.34 2.09
N LYS A 165 20.33 30.42 3.12
CA LYS A 165 20.13 31.21 4.38
C LYS A 165 19.98 32.72 4.25
N LYS A 166 20.10 33.29 3.07
CA LYS A 166 20.07 34.76 2.84
C LYS A 166 19.32 35.09 1.54
N ARG A 167 18.05 34.87 1.56
CA ARG A 167 17.19 35.56 0.59
C ARG A 167 16.31 36.50 1.41
N GLY A 168 16.41 37.78 1.14
CA GLY A 168 15.59 38.77 1.82
C GLY A 168 14.10 38.48 1.61
N GLU A 169 13.23 38.97 2.48
CA GLU A 169 11.76 38.76 2.46
C GLU A 169 11.12 38.85 1.07
N ALA A 170 11.71 39.63 0.15
CA ALA A 170 11.23 39.80 -1.23
C ALA A 170 11.43 38.57 -2.13
N GLU A 171 12.38 37.67 -1.83
CA GLU A 171 12.61 36.44 -2.63
C GLU A 171 11.69 35.30 -2.20
N PHE A 172 11.31 35.26 -0.94
CA PHE A 172 10.27 34.31 -0.46
C PHE A 172 8.84 34.67 -0.93
N GLN A 173 8.63 35.90 -1.46
CA GLN A 173 7.37 36.27 -2.11
C GLN A 173 7.18 35.58 -3.47
N ARG A 174 8.23 35.01 -4.06
CA ARG A 174 8.17 34.25 -5.31
C ARG A 174 8.29 32.74 -5.01
N PHE A 175 7.36 31.98 -5.55
CA PHE A 175 7.41 30.52 -5.45
C PHE A 175 8.70 29.98 -6.05
N PRO A 176 9.45 29.08 -5.36
CA PRO A 176 10.71 28.53 -5.86
C PRO A 176 10.54 27.80 -7.19
N ASP A 177 11.52 27.94 -8.06
CA ASP A 177 11.60 27.14 -9.28
C ASP A 177 12.43 25.88 -9.00
N PHE A 178 11.75 24.81 -8.56
CA PHE A 178 12.40 23.55 -8.19
C PHE A 178 13.11 22.86 -9.34
N SER A 179 12.81 23.21 -10.60
CA SER A 179 13.51 22.65 -11.76
C SER A 179 14.97 23.12 -11.86
N LYS A 180 15.31 24.24 -11.20
CA LYS A 180 16.66 24.81 -11.16
C LYS A 180 17.44 24.48 -9.91
N LEU A 181 16.85 23.73 -8.98
CA LEU A 181 17.46 23.37 -7.70
C LEU A 181 17.93 21.92 -7.74
N THR A 182 19.03 21.63 -7.07
CA THR A 182 19.50 20.25 -6.88
C THR A 182 18.90 19.70 -5.58
N PRO A 183 18.22 18.55 -5.60
CA PRO A 183 17.70 17.94 -4.38
C PRO A 183 18.84 17.46 -3.48
N GLN A 184 18.71 17.65 -2.16
CA GLN A 184 19.63 17.12 -1.16
C GLN A 184 19.29 15.69 -0.77
N ALA A 185 18.02 15.34 -0.78
CA ALA A 185 17.51 14.00 -0.51
C ALA A 185 16.31 13.72 -1.41
N GLU A 186 16.18 12.47 -1.81
CA GLU A 186 15.02 12.00 -2.54
C GLU A 186 14.70 10.57 -2.13
N GLY A 187 13.46 10.16 -2.27
CA GLY A 187 13.02 8.82 -1.91
C GLY A 187 11.59 8.55 -2.36
N SER A 188 11.19 7.30 -2.19
CA SER A 188 9.81 6.88 -2.35
C SER A 188 9.22 6.55 -0.98
N PHE A 189 7.90 6.68 -0.84
CA PHE A 189 7.21 6.29 0.38
C PHE A 189 5.85 5.66 0.04
N GLU A 190 5.49 4.65 0.81
CA GLU A 190 4.25 3.88 0.58
C GLU A 190 3.00 4.52 1.18
N THR A 191 3.19 5.47 2.08
CA THR A 191 2.09 6.13 2.77
C THR A 191 1.67 7.36 2.00
N GLY A 192 0.43 7.44 1.54
CA GLY A 192 -0.14 8.59 0.83
C GLY A 192 -0.24 9.88 1.67
N TRP A 193 0.80 10.23 2.40
CA TRP A 193 0.83 11.36 3.31
C TRP A 193 2.05 12.23 3.02
N LEU A 194 1.85 13.53 3.02
CA LEU A 194 2.90 14.52 2.84
C LEU A 194 3.64 14.75 4.16
N ASP A 195 4.68 13.95 4.41
CA ASP A 195 5.46 14.07 5.65
C ASP A 195 6.58 15.10 5.49
N LEU A 196 6.41 16.28 6.06
CA LEU A 196 7.41 17.33 6.05
C LEU A 196 8.65 17.00 6.88
N LYS A 197 8.55 16.05 7.84
CA LYS A 197 9.68 15.60 8.64
C LYS A 197 10.75 14.86 7.84
N LEU A 198 10.42 14.41 6.62
CA LEU A 198 11.39 13.85 5.70
C LEU A 198 12.44 14.89 5.23
N SER A 199 12.20 16.18 5.46
CA SER A 199 13.18 17.24 5.20
C SER A 199 14.37 17.17 6.16
N GLU A 200 14.17 16.68 7.39
CA GLU A 200 15.11 16.77 8.51
C GLU A 200 15.56 18.22 8.82
N MET A 201 14.76 19.20 8.38
CA MET A 201 14.99 20.64 8.55
C MET A 201 13.76 21.30 9.16
N GLU A 202 13.96 22.28 10.04
CA GLU A 202 12.86 23.08 10.63
C GLU A 202 12.52 24.29 9.76
N ASP A 203 13.51 24.94 9.14
CA ASP A 203 13.34 26.14 8.32
C ASP A 203 14.14 26.09 7.02
N SER A 204 13.84 27.00 6.10
CA SER A 204 14.60 27.25 4.87
C SER A 204 14.77 26.01 3.97
N PHE A 205 13.68 25.26 3.76
CA PHE A 205 13.65 24.12 2.87
C PHE A 205 12.48 24.15 1.89
N GLY A 206 12.59 23.33 0.84
CA GLY A 206 11.50 23.04 -0.07
C GLY A 206 11.32 21.55 -0.25
N MET A 207 10.11 21.11 -0.56
CA MET A 207 9.80 19.72 -0.87
C MET A 207 8.94 19.61 -2.12
N VAL A 208 9.22 18.61 -2.91
CA VAL A 208 8.40 18.23 -4.06
C VAL A 208 7.94 16.80 -3.87
N PHE A 209 6.62 16.59 -3.92
CA PHE A 209 6.00 15.26 -3.87
C PHE A 209 5.41 14.97 -5.24
N GLU A 210 5.71 13.81 -5.81
CA GLU A 210 5.22 13.37 -7.12
C GLU A 210 4.60 11.99 -7.02
N GLY A 211 3.53 11.75 -7.77
CA GLY A 211 2.84 10.48 -7.79
C GLY A 211 1.77 10.42 -8.88
N ARG A 212 0.98 9.35 -8.87
CA ARG A 212 -0.15 9.17 -9.78
C ARG A 212 -1.46 9.19 -9.01
N LEU A 213 -2.42 9.97 -9.50
CA LEU A 213 -3.77 10.06 -8.98
C LEU A 213 -4.70 9.21 -9.86
N GLU A 214 -5.24 8.14 -9.31
CA GLU A 214 -6.15 7.23 -10.01
C GLU A 214 -7.60 7.67 -9.79
N MET A 215 -8.28 8.07 -10.88
CA MET A 215 -9.67 8.53 -10.85
C MET A 215 -10.61 7.40 -11.24
N GLY A 216 -11.60 7.09 -10.38
CA GLY A 216 -12.58 6.04 -10.64
C GLY A 216 -13.65 6.41 -11.66
N GLU A 217 -13.95 7.68 -11.82
CA GLU A 217 -14.98 8.19 -12.73
C GLU A 217 -14.66 9.58 -13.26
N THR A 218 -15.20 9.88 -14.44
CA THR A 218 -15.09 11.20 -15.04
C THR A 218 -16.03 12.17 -14.34
N GLY A 219 -15.51 13.36 -13.91
CA GLY A 219 -16.35 14.34 -13.24
C GLY A 219 -15.63 15.64 -12.87
N GLU A 220 -16.33 16.53 -12.20
CA GLU A 220 -15.78 17.75 -11.61
C GLU A 220 -15.31 17.44 -10.17
N TYR A 221 -14.05 17.72 -9.90
CA TYR A 221 -13.41 17.55 -8.60
C TYR A 221 -12.96 18.90 -8.06
N THR A 222 -13.15 19.11 -6.77
CA THR A 222 -12.63 20.28 -6.07
C THR A 222 -11.42 19.87 -5.26
N PHE A 223 -10.30 20.53 -5.48
CA PHE A 223 -9.08 20.36 -4.69
C PHE A 223 -8.89 21.58 -3.80
N GLU A 224 -8.57 21.34 -2.53
CA GLU A 224 -8.30 22.35 -1.52
C GLU A 224 -6.89 22.15 -0.98
N LEU A 225 -6.11 23.22 -0.84
CA LEU A 225 -4.73 23.20 -0.38
C LEU A 225 -4.56 24.27 0.72
N ALA A 226 -3.88 23.89 1.81
CA ALA A 226 -3.49 24.83 2.85
C ALA A 226 -2.04 24.59 3.24
N SER A 227 -1.26 25.65 3.37
CA SER A 227 0.15 25.56 3.81
C SER A 227 0.53 26.80 4.61
N ASP A 228 1.56 26.63 5.42
CA ASP A 228 2.35 27.78 5.89
C ASP A 228 3.44 28.05 4.86
N ASP A 229 3.82 29.31 4.73
CA ASP A 229 4.61 29.95 3.67
C ASP A 229 4.06 29.71 2.26
N GLY A 230 4.15 28.52 1.66
CA GLY A 230 3.57 28.34 0.36
C GLY A 230 3.58 26.92 -0.22
N SER A 231 2.53 26.61 -0.95
CA SER A 231 2.40 25.37 -1.68
C SER A 231 1.66 25.52 -3.00
N ARG A 232 1.84 24.59 -3.92
CA ARG A 232 1.02 24.46 -5.12
C ARG A 232 0.80 22.99 -5.48
N LEU A 233 -0.38 22.72 -5.97
CA LEU A 233 -0.79 21.43 -6.50
C LEU A 233 -0.86 21.54 -8.02
N LEU A 234 -0.24 20.58 -8.71
CA LEU A 234 -0.33 20.44 -10.16
C LEU A 234 -0.94 19.07 -10.49
N ILE A 235 -1.81 19.06 -11.50
CA ILE A 235 -2.37 17.82 -12.07
C ILE A 235 -2.07 17.83 -13.56
N ASP A 236 -1.51 16.75 -14.09
CA ASP A 236 -1.05 16.64 -15.47
C ASP A 236 -0.14 17.81 -15.91
N GLY A 237 0.73 18.25 -14.98
CA GLY A 237 1.66 19.35 -15.18
C GLY A 237 1.03 20.74 -15.17
N GLN A 238 -0.31 20.84 -15.03
CA GLN A 238 -1.00 22.15 -14.98
C GLN A 238 -1.25 22.57 -13.52
N PRO A 239 -0.97 23.83 -13.16
CA PRO A 239 -1.27 24.34 -11.82
C PRO A 239 -2.78 24.26 -11.52
N ALA A 240 -3.13 23.49 -10.49
CA ALA A 240 -4.49 23.30 -10.02
C ALA A 240 -4.85 24.29 -8.90
N VAL A 241 -4.10 24.26 -7.80
CA VAL A 241 -4.30 25.11 -6.62
C VAL A 241 -2.97 25.72 -6.19
N LYS A 242 -3.00 26.92 -5.65
CA LYS A 242 -1.82 27.59 -5.07
C LYS A 242 -2.21 28.26 -3.76
N ALA A 243 -1.73 27.73 -2.65
CA ALA A 243 -1.98 28.28 -1.31
C ALA A 243 -0.78 29.07 -0.79
N ARG A 244 -1.05 30.05 0.06
CA ARG A 244 -0.08 30.83 0.83
C ARG A 244 -0.56 31.00 2.26
N THR A 245 0.39 31.02 3.17
CA THR A 245 0.31 31.31 4.62
C THR A 245 -1.08 31.22 5.25
N GLY A 246 -1.43 30.02 5.73
CA GLY A 246 -2.54 29.80 6.65
C GLY A 246 -3.96 29.85 6.09
N VAL A 247 -4.16 30.27 4.84
CA VAL A 247 -5.50 30.34 4.22
C VAL A 247 -5.68 29.18 3.25
N PRO A 248 -6.69 28.30 3.44
CA PRO A 248 -7.03 27.30 2.43
C PRO A 248 -7.50 27.93 1.14
N GLU A 249 -6.98 27.45 0.02
CA GLU A 249 -7.39 27.81 -1.33
C GLU A 249 -7.97 26.61 -2.05
N GLU A 250 -8.98 26.80 -2.87
CA GLU A 250 -9.65 25.73 -3.61
C GLU A 250 -9.77 25.99 -5.10
N ALA A 251 -9.81 24.92 -5.89
CA ALA A 251 -10.11 24.99 -7.32
C ALA A 251 -10.91 23.78 -7.79
N LYS A 252 -11.77 24.00 -8.79
CA LYS A 252 -12.58 22.97 -9.44
C LYS A 252 -11.96 22.58 -10.78
N ILE A 253 -11.79 21.29 -10.99
CA ILE A 253 -11.13 20.72 -12.16
C ILE A 253 -11.97 19.55 -12.68
N LYS A 254 -12.18 19.52 -13.99
CA LYS A 254 -12.79 18.36 -14.65
C LYS A 254 -11.70 17.37 -15.00
N LEU A 255 -11.80 16.16 -14.44
CA LEU A 255 -10.88 15.07 -14.70
C LEU A 255 -11.61 13.88 -15.33
N ALA A 256 -10.95 13.19 -16.25
CA ALA A 256 -11.44 11.94 -16.82
C ALA A 256 -11.22 10.78 -15.83
N ALA A 257 -11.93 9.66 -16.00
CA ALA A 257 -11.54 8.43 -15.33
C ALA A 257 -10.19 7.93 -15.86
N GLY A 258 -9.34 7.43 -14.98
CA GLY A 258 -8.00 6.95 -15.32
C GLY A 258 -6.91 7.55 -14.44
N SER A 259 -5.67 7.43 -14.91
CA SER A 259 -4.48 7.86 -14.18
C SER A 259 -4.06 9.26 -14.60
N HIS A 260 -3.84 10.13 -13.60
CA HIS A 260 -3.37 11.51 -13.76
C HIS A 260 -2.06 11.69 -12.99
N THR A 261 -1.15 12.49 -13.51
CA THR A 261 0.07 12.85 -12.74
C THR A 261 -0.29 13.88 -11.67
N LEU A 262 0.22 13.66 -10.45
CA LEU A 262 0.05 14.55 -9.31
C LEU A 262 1.42 15.05 -8.87
N ARG A 263 1.54 16.37 -8.67
CA ARG A 263 2.72 17.00 -8.12
C ARG A 263 2.32 18.05 -7.08
N VAL A 264 2.87 17.95 -5.87
CA VAL A 264 2.74 18.97 -4.82
C VAL A 264 4.10 19.55 -4.54
N GLU A 265 4.19 20.85 -4.58
CA GLU A 265 5.38 21.63 -4.24
C GLU A 265 5.09 22.44 -2.99
N TYR A 266 6.03 22.43 -2.06
CA TYR A 266 5.98 23.13 -0.79
C TYR A 266 7.30 23.83 -0.52
N PHE A 267 7.26 24.97 0.13
CA PHE A 267 8.43 25.60 0.70
C PHE A 267 8.13 26.18 2.08
N GLU A 268 9.10 26.06 2.98
CA GLU A 268 9.15 26.61 4.32
C GLU A 268 10.28 27.62 4.41
N ALA A 269 9.96 28.84 4.80
CA ALA A 269 10.96 29.86 5.06
C ALA A 269 11.39 29.87 6.51
N VAL A 270 10.43 30.16 7.39
CA VAL A 270 10.63 30.18 8.84
C VAL A 270 9.30 29.96 9.55
N GLY A 271 9.29 29.24 10.66
CA GLY A 271 8.13 29.19 11.56
C GLY A 271 7.51 27.84 11.76
N THR A 272 6.22 27.73 11.54
CA THR A 272 5.46 26.48 11.75
C THR A 272 5.19 25.79 10.44
N GLU A 273 5.64 24.58 10.30
CA GLU A 273 5.43 23.77 9.09
C GLU A 273 3.98 23.30 9.00
N LEU A 274 3.32 23.60 7.90
CA LEU A 274 1.98 23.14 7.61
C LEU A 274 1.81 22.87 6.12
N LEU A 275 1.40 21.64 5.79
CA LEU A 275 0.93 21.29 4.44
C LEU A 275 -0.26 20.32 4.54
N ARG A 276 -1.41 20.72 4.05
CA ARG A 276 -2.64 19.93 4.03
C ARG A 276 -3.34 20.06 2.70
N ALA A 277 -3.87 18.97 2.18
CA ALA A 277 -4.66 18.96 0.96
C ALA A 277 -5.91 18.09 1.14
N TRP A 278 -7.02 18.54 0.58
CA TRP A 278 -8.29 17.81 0.55
C TRP A 278 -8.85 17.83 -0.86
N TRP A 279 -9.78 16.93 -1.10
CA TRP A 279 -10.53 16.89 -2.34
C TRP A 279 -11.99 16.46 -2.15
N THR A 280 -12.85 16.84 -3.10
CA THR A 280 -14.24 16.41 -3.23
C THR A 280 -14.51 16.06 -4.68
N GLY A 281 -15.48 15.21 -4.94
CA GLY A 281 -15.84 14.80 -6.31
C GLY A 281 -17.28 14.33 -6.41
N PRO A 282 -17.73 13.82 -7.56
CA PRO A 282 -19.12 13.44 -7.80
C PRO A 282 -19.68 12.47 -6.78
N ASN A 283 -18.85 11.51 -6.32
CA ASN A 283 -19.21 10.53 -5.29
C ASN A 283 -18.22 10.53 -4.11
N LEU A 284 -17.51 11.64 -3.93
CA LEU A 284 -16.48 11.81 -2.91
C LEU A 284 -16.81 13.01 -2.03
N VAL A 285 -17.09 12.77 -0.74
CA VAL A 285 -17.18 13.85 0.25
C VAL A 285 -15.79 14.41 0.54
N ARG A 286 -15.72 15.63 1.09
CA ARG A 286 -14.44 16.28 1.45
C ARG A 286 -13.57 15.33 2.28
N THR A 287 -12.51 14.83 1.65
CA THR A 287 -11.60 13.82 2.18
C THR A 287 -10.16 14.34 2.05
N PRO A 288 -9.26 14.09 2.99
CA PRO A 288 -7.85 14.40 2.80
C PRO A 288 -7.34 13.74 1.51
N LEU A 289 -6.72 14.54 0.65
CA LEU A 289 -6.14 14.06 -0.62
C LEU A 289 -5.01 13.05 -0.35
N PHE A 290 -4.28 13.29 0.71
CA PHE A 290 -3.23 12.43 1.22
C PHE A 290 -3.68 11.94 2.60
N SER A 291 -4.11 10.70 2.72
CA SER A 291 -4.37 10.08 4.01
C SER A 291 -3.21 9.17 4.40
N THR A 292 -2.74 9.32 5.63
CA THR A 292 -1.94 8.30 6.29
C THR A 292 -2.72 7.02 6.34
N LYS A 293 -2.26 5.96 5.67
CA LYS A 293 -3.02 4.72 5.51
C LYS A 293 -4.48 5.09 5.39
N ALA A 294 -5.13 4.89 4.28
CA ALA A 294 -6.58 4.99 4.25
C ALA A 294 -7.08 4.08 5.37
N GLU A 295 -7.11 4.64 6.57
CA GLU A 295 -7.93 4.11 7.61
C GLU A 295 -9.31 4.41 7.08
N ASN A 296 -9.79 3.50 6.21
CA ASN A 296 -11.18 3.31 6.04
C ASN A 296 -11.65 3.12 7.46
N ASP A 297 -12.11 4.23 8.06
CA ASP A 297 -12.70 4.21 9.39
C ASP A 297 -13.76 3.10 9.45
N TRP A 298 -14.20 2.65 8.29
CA TRP A 298 -15.11 1.54 8.07
C TRP A 298 -14.43 0.41 7.32
N HIS A 299 -14.55 -0.78 7.84
CA HIS A 299 -14.03 -2.02 7.27
C HIS A 299 -15.12 -3.10 7.24
N GLN A 300 -14.86 -4.16 6.51
CA GLN A 300 -15.74 -5.31 6.50
C GLN A 300 -15.68 -6.02 7.86
N GLY A 301 -16.75 -5.92 8.61
CA GLY A 301 -16.92 -6.60 9.89
C GLY A 301 -17.48 -8.02 9.72
N PRO A 302 -17.83 -8.69 10.83
CA PRO A 302 -18.48 -9.99 10.82
C PRO A 302 -19.72 -9.97 9.92
N GLY A 303 -19.89 -10.98 9.07
CA GLY A 303 -21.01 -11.04 8.13
C GLY A 303 -20.89 -10.12 6.92
N GLY A 304 -19.71 -9.55 6.62
CA GLY A 304 -19.52 -8.61 5.52
C GLY A 304 -20.13 -7.21 5.78
N HIS A 305 -20.65 -7.00 6.99
CA HIS A 305 -21.32 -5.76 7.36
C HIS A 305 -20.32 -4.61 7.54
N PRO A 306 -20.71 -3.38 7.20
CA PRO A 306 -19.89 -2.20 7.49
C PRO A 306 -19.68 -2.08 9.00
N LYS A 307 -18.42 -2.08 9.44
CA LYS A 307 -18.02 -1.93 10.83
C LYS A 307 -16.95 -0.87 10.98
N THR A 308 -17.01 -0.11 12.07
CA THR A 308 -15.94 0.78 12.50
C THR A 308 -15.65 0.60 13.99
N ASN A 309 -14.37 0.74 14.35
CA ASN A 309 -13.90 0.79 15.74
C ASN A 309 -13.39 2.20 16.10
N ARG A 310 -13.77 3.22 15.32
CA ARG A 310 -13.32 4.59 15.52
C ARG A 310 -14.46 5.52 15.83
N THR A 311 -14.31 6.26 16.91
CA THR A 311 -15.15 7.42 17.21
C THR A 311 -15.01 8.48 16.10
N LYS A 312 -16.12 9.10 15.70
CA LYS A 312 -16.20 10.10 14.61
C LYS A 312 -16.04 9.53 13.19
N ALA A 313 -15.95 8.21 13.03
CA ALA A 313 -15.95 7.58 11.70
C ALA A 313 -17.25 7.88 10.95
N LYS A 314 -17.11 8.19 9.67
CA LYS A 314 -18.19 8.60 8.79
C LYS A 314 -18.27 7.72 7.56
N ILE A 315 -19.47 7.36 7.13
CA ILE A 315 -19.72 6.65 5.88
C ILE A 315 -20.91 7.30 5.17
N PHE A 316 -20.87 7.37 3.85
CA PHE A 316 -21.82 8.08 3.03
C PHE A 316 -22.28 7.25 1.83
N ARG A 317 -23.51 7.47 1.37
CA ARG A 317 -24.01 7.00 0.09
C ARG A 317 -24.79 8.11 -0.61
N ALA A 318 -24.42 8.45 -1.83
CA ALA A 318 -25.23 9.30 -2.70
C ALA A 318 -26.54 8.54 -3.03
N LEU A 319 -27.68 9.12 -2.69
CA LEU A 319 -28.98 8.48 -2.83
C LEU A 319 -30.05 9.53 -3.14
N LYS A 320 -30.79 9.33 -4.23
CA LYS A 320 -32.01 10.08 -4.50
C LYS A 320 -33.18 9.44 -3.76
N TRP A 321 -33.82 10.19 -2.88
CA TRP A 321 -34.91 9.68 -2.07
C TRP A 321 -36.20 9.54 -2.90
N PRO A 322 -36.91 8.39 -2.82
CA PRO A 322 -38.26 8.27 -3.30
C PRO A 322 -39.18 9.20 -2.50
N LYS A 323 -40.27 9.64 -3.07
CA LYS A 323 -41.28 10.45 -2.35
C LYS A 323 -41.92 9.70 -1.18
N ARG A 324 -42.03 8.37 -1.29
CA ARG A 324 -42.49 7.46 -0.21
C ARG A 324 -41.53 6.31 -0.08
N PHE A 325 -41.03 6.11 1.13
CA PHE A 325 -40.04 5.07 1.37
C PHE A 325 -40.08 4.57 2.81
N GLU A 326 -39.46 3.41 3.00
CA GLU A 326 -39.24 2.78 4.29
C GLU A 326 -37.75 2.49 4.47
N ILE A 327 -37.21 2.77 5.66
CA ILE A 327 -35.85 2.37 6.07
C ILE A 327 -36.00 1.29 7.15
N ASN A 328 -35.39 0.13 6.92
CA ASN A 328 -35.16 -0.86 7.95
C ASN A 328 -33.76 -0.70 8.49
N LEU A 329 -33.60 -0.43 9.76
CA LEU A 329 -32.36 -0.13 10.43
C LEU A 329 -32.07 -1.14 11.53
N GLU A 330 -30.89 -1.72 11.51
CA GLU A 330 -30.34 -2.48 12.63
C GLU A 330 -28.85 -2.12 12.78
N LEU A 331 -28.53 -1.48 13.89
CA LEU A 331 -27.19 -1.10 14.27
C LEU A 331 -26.79 -1.85 15.54
N THR A 332 -25.52 -2.28 15.61
CA THR A 332 -24.97 -2.95 16.80
C THR A 332 -23.65 -2.31 17.21
N SER A 333 -23.37 -2.42 18.52
CA SER A 333 -22.11 -1.97 19.13
C SER A 333 -21.73 -2.91 20.27
N THR A 334 -20.46 -2.93 20.66
CA THR A 334 -20.00 -3.70 21.84
C THR A 334 -20.58 -3.18 23.14
N GLU A 335 -20.89 -1.88 23.19
CA GLU A 335 -21.63 -1.23 24.29
C GLU A 335 -23.05 -0.86 23.84
N SER A 336 -23.42 0.41 23.97
CA SER A 336 -24.67 0.95 23.42
C SER A 336 -24.38 1.75 22.16
N PRO A 337 -25.09 1.49 21.04
CA PRO A 337 -24.86 2.22 19.79
C PRO A 337 -25.04 3.72 19.98
N ARG A 338 -24.02 4.50 19.62
CA ARG A 338 -24.07 5.97 19.57
C ARG A 338 -23.77 6.42 18.16
N PHE A 339 -24.76 7.05 17.52
CA PHE A 339 -24.66 7.35 16.09
C PHE A 339 -25.50 8.54 15.66
N VAL A 340 -25.23 9.00 14.44
CA VAL A 340 -26.13 9.86 13.66
C VAL A 340 -26.42 9.14 12.34
N LEU A 341 -27.68 8.89 12.05
CA LEU A 341 -28.18 8.55 10.72
C LEU A 341 -28.83 9.79 10.12
N ALA A 342 -28.29 10.31 9.03
CA ALA A 342 -28.79 11.51 8.39
C ALA A 342 -29.30 11.23 6.96
N LEU A 343 -30.45 11.75 6.62
CA LEU A 343 -31.04 11.73 5.30
C LEU A 343 -30.70 13.06 4.62
N GLY A 344 -29.50 13.10 4.03
CA GLY A 344 -28.88 14.28 3.41
C GLY A 344 -27.37 14.32 3.64
N ASN A 345 -26.65 15.03 2.81
CA ASN A 345 -25.20 15.24 2.90
C ASN A 345 -24.81 16.46 3.76
N ASN A 346 -25.69 17.47 3.84
CA ASN A 346 -25.55 18.60 4.75
C ASN A 346 -26.26 18.29 6.07
N LEU A 347 -25.49 17.99 7.13
CA LEU A 347 -26.02 17.58 8.42
C LEU A 347 -26.88 18.64 9.12
N GLU A 348 -26.68 19.93 8.88
CA GLU A 348 -27.45 20.99 9.51
C GLU A 348 -28.90 21.02 8.99
N GLN A 349 -29.10 20.69 7.72
CA GLN A 349 -30.39 20.69 7.04
C GLN A 349 -31.03 19.28 6.96
N ALA A 350 -30.26 18.25 7.19
CA ALA A 350 -30.71 16.87 7.07
C ALA A 350 -31.72 16.50 8.15
N LEU A 351 -32.65 15.62 7.78
CA LEU A 351 -33.43 14.86 8.77
C LEU A 351 -32.50 13.83 9.42
N ARG A 352 -32.37 13.88 10.73
CA ARG A 352 -31.42 13.05 11.49
C ARG A 352 -32.12 12.22 12.55
N LEU A 353 -31.76 10.96 12.61
CA LEU A 353 -31.98 10.08 13.76
C LEU A 353 -30.65 9.96 14.49
N GLU A 354 -30.57 10.49 15.71
CA GLU A 354 -29.29 10.57 16.42
C GLU A 354 -29.40 10.31 17.91
N THR A 355 -28.29 9.87 18.51
CA THR A 355 -28.21 9.60 19.94
C THR A 355 -27.74 10.85 20.72
N TRP A 356 -28.51 11.21 21.74
CA TRP A 356 -28.21 12.24 22.74
C TRP A 356 -28.15 11.60 24.13
N GLY A 357 -26.95 11.39 24.64
CA GLY A 357 -26.77 10.56 25.83
C GLY A 357 -27.25 9.13 25.59
N ASN A 358 -28.32 8.73 26.25
CA ASN A 358 -29.00 7.45 26.06
C ASN A 358 -30.38 7.56 25.36
N GLU A 359 -30.78 8.77 24.95
CA GLU A 359 -31.98 9.00 24.18
C GLU A 359 -31.70 8.96 22.68
N LEU A 360 -32.56 8.25 21.93
CA LEU A 360 -32.59 8.30 20.48
C LEU A 360 -33.63 9.32 20.05
N VAL A 361 -33.23 10.31 19.25
CA VAL A 361 -34.07 11.46 18.91
C VAL A 361 -34.13 11.68 17.41
N ILE A 362 -35.22 12.25 16.90
CA ILE A 362 -35.31 12.79 15.54
C ILE A 362 -35.07 14.30 15.63
N VAL A 363 -34.19 14.77 14.77
CA VAL A 363 -33.82 16.19 14.70
C VAL A 363 -33.91 16.70 13.26
N GLN A 364 -34.59 17.82 13.05
CA GLN A 364 -34.57 18.57 11.80
C GLN A 364 -34.91 20.05 12.08
N ASN A 365 -33.98 20.97 11.83
CA ASN A 365 -34.15 22.40 12.13
C ASN A 365 -34.52 22.60 13.61
N THR A 366 -35.75 23.07 13.87
CA THR A 366 -36.32 23.24 15.22
C THR A 366 -37.04 22.02 15.79
N LEU A 367 -37.24 20.97 14.97
CA LEU A 367 -37.87 19.72 15.41
C LEU A 367 -36.84 18.93 16.26
N PHE A 368 -37.24 18.55 17.47
CA PHE A 368 -36.52 17.66 18.35
C PHE A 368 -37.53 16.75 19.04
N GLU A 369 -37.59 15.48 18.64
CA GLU A 369 -38.58 14.53 19.13
C GLU A 369 -37.91 13.23 19.63
N PRO A 370 -38.10 12.85 20.92
CA PRO A 370 -37.63 11.59 21.47
C PRO A 370 -38.35 10.40 20.82
N VAL A 371 -37.59 9.36 20.48
CA VAL A 371 -38.10 8.11 19.90
C VAL A 371 -38.12 6.98 20.91
N LEU A 372 -36.99 6.74 21.57
CA LEU A 372 -36.83 5.73 22.62
C LEU A 372 -35.55 5.98 23.46
N THR A 373 -35.54 5.39 24.64
CA THR A 373 -34.35 5.34 25.50
C THR A 373 -33.58 4.03 25.24
N ILE A 374 -32.29 4.15 24.93
CA ILE A 374 -31.39 3.01 24.78
C ILE A 374 -30.91 2.59 26.15
N GLY A 375 -31.29 1.38 26.58
CA GLY A 375 -30.92 0.85 27.88
C GLY A 375 -29.42 0.68 28.08
N LYS A 376 -28.90 0.82 29.29
CA LYS A 376 -27.51 0.57 29.63
C LYS A 376 -27.14 -0.87 29.25
N GLY A 377 -26.12 -1.04 28.41
CA GLY A 377 -25.68 -2.35 27.90
C GLY A 377 -26.57 -2.93 26.79
N GLN A 378 -27.53 -2.18 26.29
CA GLN A 378 -28.29 -2.56 25.10
C GLN A 378 -27.37 -2.40 23.87
N GLN A 379 -26.94 -3.51 23.29
CA GLN A 379 -25.95 -3.58 22.22
C GLN A 379 -26.54 -3.40 20.82
N ASN A 380 -27.87 -3.30 20.68
CA ASN A 380 -28.51 -3.13 19.38
C ASN A 380 -29.63 -2.09 19.40
N VAL A 381 -29.84 -1.48 18.24
CA VAL A 381 -30.97 -0.62 17.92
C VAL A 381 -31.61 -1.16 16.64
N ARG A 382 -32.90 -1.54 16.69
CA ARG A 382 -33.66 -2.07 15.55
C ARG A 382 -34.94 -1.24 15.38
N LEU A 383 -35.05 -0.59 14.23
CA LEU A 383 -36.13 0.31 13.92
C LEU A 383 -36.58 0.16 12.47
N ARG A 384 -37.84 0.54 12.23
CA ARG A 384 -38.41 0.76 10.91
C ARG A 384 -38.90 2.20 10.85
N LEU A 385 -38.46 2.96 9.87
CA LEU A 385 -38.85 4.33 9.63
C LEU A 385 -39.62 4.40 8.31
N ALA A 386 -40.84 4.89 8.35
CA ALA A 386 -41.64 5.12 7.16
C ALA A 386 -41.85 6.62 6.95
N LEU A 387 -41.50 7.13 5.74
CA LEU A 387 -41.63 8.54 5.37
C LEU A 387 -42.48 8.70 4.10
N ASP A 388 -43.45 9.57 4.17
CA ASP A 388 -44.15 10.12 3.02
C ASP A 388 -43.81 11.60 2.87
N ASP A 389 -42.82 11.91 2.03
CA ASP A 389 -42.36 13.27 1.78
C ASP A 389 -43.42 14.14 1.08
N THR A 390 -44.45 13.53 0.43
CA THR A 390 -45.55 14.29 -0.19
C THR A 390 -46.50 14.89 0.84
N THR A 391 -46.78 14.17 1.90
CA THR A 391 -47.63 14.62 3.01
C THR A 391 -46.87 15.22 4.17
N GLY A 392 -45.54 14.91 4.26
CA GLY A 392 -44.65 15.23 5.39
C GLY A 392 -44.95 14.37 6.62
N MET A 393 -45.49 13.18 6.43
CA MET A 393 -45.76 12.27 7.51
C MET A 393 -44.60 11.29 7.66
N MET A 394 -44.06 11.18 8.89
CA MET A 394 -43.05 10.20 9.28
C MET A 394 -43.56 9.39 10.47
N GLU A 395 -43.36 8.10 10.43
CA GLU A 395 -43.68 7.21 11.56
C GLU A 395 -42.51 6.27 11.80
N VAL A 396 -42.11 6.12 13.07
CA VAL A 396 -41.06 5.22 13.51
C VAL A 396 -41.66 4.08 14.31
N PHE A 397 -41.25 2.88 13.98
CA PHE A 397 -41.70 1.66 14.63
C PHE A 397 -40.52 0.91 15.26
N ASP A 398 -40.79 0.25 16.39
CA ASP A 398 -39.86 -0.75 16.95
C ASP A 398 -39.86 -2.04 16.10
N PHE A 399 -39.02 -2.98 16.48
CA PHE A 399 -38.88 -4.26 15.79
C PHE A 399 -40.13 -5.16 15.92
N THR A 400 -41.05 -4.87 16.86
CA THR A 400 -42.31 -5.59 17.00
C THR A 400 -43.43 -5.00 16.13
N GLY A 401 -43.18 -3.84 15.50
CA GLY A 401 -44.18 -3.11 14.69
C GLY A 401 -45.04 -2.12 15.47
N ARG A 402 -44.72 -1.89 16.75
CA ARG A 402 -45.41 -0.88 17.56
C ARG A 402 -44.88 0.51 17.11
N SER A 403 -45.83 1.41 16.87
CA SER A 403 -45.52 2.82 16.61
C SER A 403 -44.91 3.46 17.87
N LEU A 404 -43.70 4.03 17.72
CA LEU A 404 -43.00 4.74 18.78
C LEU A 404 -43.30 6.24 18.71
N VAL A 405 -43.24 6.81 17.50
CA VAL A 405 -43.46 8.22 17.27
C VAL A 405 -44.09 8.44 15.90
N LYS A 406 -44.98 9.43 15.79
CA LYS A 406 -45.61 9.89 14.55
C LYS A 406 -45.44 11.38 14.43
N LEU A 407 -44.88 11.84 13.33
CA LEU A 407 -44.55 13.21 13.07
C LEU A 407 -45.25 13.70 11.81
N ASN A 408 -45.57 15.00 11.78
CA ASN A 408 -46.11 15.69 10.62
C ASN A 408 -45.18 16.86 10.28
N GLY A 409 -45.21 17.28 9.03
CA GLY A 409 -44.39 18.42 8.55
C GLY A 409 -42.92 18.10 8.28
N VAL A 410 -42.52 16.83 8.34
CA VAL A 410 -41.15 16.38 7.98
C VAL A 410 -40.98 16.50 6.46
N ARG A 411 -39.90 17.12 5.99
CA ARG A 411 -39.61 17.29 4.57
C ARG A 411 -38.14 17.03 4.32
N LEU A 412 -37.84 16.31 3.26
CA LEU A 412 -36.47 16.21 2.77
C LEU A 412 -36.13 17.46 1.94
N VAL A 413 -34.93 17.97 2.11
CA VAL A 413 -34.43 19.12 1.33
C VAL A 413 -34.01 18.60 -0.05
N GLU A 414 -34.53 19.22 -1.11
CA GLU A 414 -34.45 18.72 -2.49
C GLU A 414 -32.99 18.61 -2.98
N ASP A 415 -32.11 19.54 -2.62
CA ASP A 415 -30.68 19.56 -2.98
C ASP A 415 -29.77 18.87 -1.96
N ASN A 416 -30.34 18.34 -0.87
CA ASN A 416 -29.63 17.65 0.19
C ASN A 416 -29.84 16.13 0.09
N SER A 417 -29.37 15.53 -1.00
CA SER A 417 -29.52 14.10 -1.27
C SER A 417 -28.43 13.28 -0.57
N GLY A 418 -28.75 12.02 -0.27
CA GLY A 418 -27.80 11.05 0.28
C GLY A 418 -28.17 10.51 1.65
N LEU A 419 -27.45 9.50 2.05
CA LEU A 419 -27.57 8.80 3.34
C LEU A 419 -26.20 8.83 4.02
N TYR A 420 -26.20 9.17 5.29
CA TYR A 420 -24.95 9.37 6.03
C TYR A 420 -25.03 8.70 7.41
N ILE A 421 -23.99 7.97 7.80
CA ILE A 421 -23.84 7.42 9.14
C ILE A 421 -22.56 7.98 9.75
N HIS A 422 -22.68 8.48 10.97
CA HIS A 422 -21.58 8.94 11.79
C HIS A 422 -21.55 8.19 13.12
N ASN A 423 -20.48 7.44 13.40
CA ASN A 423 -20.27 6.80 14.69
C ASN A 423 -19.85 7.84 15.74
N ARG A 424 -20.60 7.89 16.83
CA ARG A 424 -20.30 8.71 18.02
C ARG A 424 -19.81 7.88 19.22
N GLY A 425 -19.89 6.53 19.09
CA GLY A 425 -19.43 5.57 20.09
C GLY A 425 -18.01 5.07 19.86
N GLN A 426 -17.62 4.04 20.58
CA GLN A 426 -16.32 3.38 20.41
C GLN A 426 -16.31 2.55 19.12
N ASP A 427 -17.39 1.80 18.87
CA ASP A 427 -17.57 1.00 17.68
C ASP A 427 -19.02 1.08 17.18
N LEU A 428 -19.22 0.74 15.91
CA LEU A 428 -20.53 0.62 15.29
C LEU A 428 -20.48 -0.38 14.14
N THR A 429 -21.51 -1.24 14.06
CA THR A 429 -21.71 -2.14 12.93
C THR A 429 -23.09 -1.90 12.33
N VAL A 430 -23.15 -1.70 11.01
CA VAL A 430 -24.41 -1.60 10.26
C VAL A 430 -24.85 -3.01 9.90
N TRP A 431 -25.64 -3.62 10.77
CA TRP A 431 -26.10 -5.01 10.60
C TRP A 431 -27.17 -5.14 9.50
N ASN A 432 -28.12 -4.22 9.51
CA ASN A 432 -29.10 -4.06 8.44
C ASN A 432 -29.38 -2.58 8.20
N LEU A 433 -29.32 -2.17 6.95
CA LEU A 433 -29.86 -0.89 6.51
C LEU A 433 -30.36 -1.07 5.09
N SER A 434 -31.67 -1.03 4.93
CA SER A 434 -32.32 -1.23 3.65
C SER A 434 -33.34 -0.14 3.42
N VAL A 435 -33.32 0.49 2.26
CA VAL A 435 -34.26 1.52 1.83
C VAL A 435 -35.15 0.95 0.75
N TYR A 436 -36.45 0.94 0.99
CA TYR A 436 -37.43 0.45 0.05
C TYR A 436 -38.37 1.57 -0.39
N ARG A 437 -38.74 1.61 -1.65
CA ARG A 437 -39.83 2.44 -2.17
C ARG A 437 -41.14 1.83 -1.67
N GLN A 438 -42.03 2.65 -1.10
CA GLN A 438 -43.34 2.16 -0.72
C GLN A 438 -44.35 2.27 -1.89
N PRO A 439 -45.02 1.20 -2.26
CA PRO A 439 -46.16 1.25 -3.19
C PRO A 439 -47.32 2.09 -2.61
N VAL A 440 -48.08 2.68 -3.52
CA VAL A 440 -49.27 3.48 -3.15
C VAL A 440 -50.35 2.55 -2.60
N GLY A 441 -50.78 2.73 -1.34
CA GLY A 441 -51.93 2.03 -0.76
C GLY A 441 -51.63 1.10 0.43
N THR A 442 -50.36 0.83 0.78
CA THR A 442 -50.00 -0.06 1.89
C THR A 442 -50.11 0.63 3.26
N LYS A 443 -51.30 0.53 3.87
CA LYS A 443 -51.56 0.92 5.28
C LYS A 443 -51.66 -0.28 6.22
N GLN A 444 -51.00 -1.38 5.96
CA GLN A 444 -51.15 -2.59 6.76
C GLN A 444 -50.23 -2.54 8.00
N GLN A 445 -50.82 -2.63 9.17
CA GLN A 445 -50.09 -2.95 10.40
C GLN A 445 -49.51 -4.36 10.27
N ILE A 446 -48.17 -4.44 10.17
CA ILE A 446 -47.48 -5.72 9.98
C ILE A 446 -47.17 -6.32 11.35
N ASN A 447 -47.71 -7.52 11.60
CA ASN A 447 -47.38 -8.29 12.80
C ASN A 447 -45.96 -8.92 12.64
N LEU A 448 -44.98 -8.33 13.27
CA LEU A 448 -43.60 -8.79 13.19
C LEU A 448 -43.31 -10.03 14.06
N SER A 449 -44.23 -10.45 14.92
CA SER A 449 -44.06 -11.64 15.76
C SER A 449 -44.39 -12.97 15.04
N LYS A 450 -44.95 -12.90 13.82
CA LYS A 450 -45.34 -14.08 13.04
C LYS A 450 -44.40 -14.32 11.85
N PRO A 451 -44.12 -15.59 11.48
CA PRO A 451 -43.45 -15.92 10.22
C PRO A 451 -44.25 -15.34 9.06
N ARG A 452 -43.61 -14.79 8.07
CA ARG A 452 -44.28 -14.11 6.97
C ARG A 452 -43.45 -14.03 5.73
N VAL A 453 -44.12 -13.93 4.60
CA VAL A 453 -43.59 -13.65 3.28
C VAL A 453 -44.14 -12.31 2.85
N HIS A 454 -43.22 -11.38 2.49
CA HIS A 454 -43.55 -10.10 1.88
C HIS A 454 -43.49 -10.26 0.37
N MET A 455 -44.51 -9.81 -0.33
CA MET A 455 -44.57 -9.80 -1.78
C MET A 455 -44.11 -8.44 -2.33
N ILE A 456 -43.62 -8.40 -3.57
CA ILE A 456 -43.17 -7.16 -4.23
C ILE A 456 -44.29 -6.11 -4.37
N ASP A 457 -45.55 -6.55 -4.50
CA ASP A 457 -46.73 -5.68 -4.56
C ASP A 457 -47.13 -5.07 -3.20
N GLY A 458 -46.42 -5.46 -2.12
CA GLY A 458 -46.64 -5.02 -0.75
C GLY A 458 -47.62 -5.89 0.04
N GLN A 459 -48.16 -6.96 -0.54
CA GLN A 459 -48.98 -7.95 0.22
C GLN A 459 -48.08 -8.69 1.22
N VAL A 460 -48.62 -9.03 2.38
CA VAL A 460 -47.94 -9.83 3.40
C VAL A 460 -48.76 -11.10 3.66
N VAL A 461 -48.12 -12.25 3.41
CA VAL A 461 -48.73 -13.57 3.67
C VAL A 461 -48.09 -14.16 4.93
N TYR A 462 -48.90 -14.37 5.96
CA TYR A 462 -48.43 -14.96 7.23
C TYR A 462 -48.39 -16.47 7.15
N GLY A 463 -47.33 -17.10 7.63
CA GLY A 463 -47.20 -18.56 7.66
C GLY A 463 -45.75 -18.99 7.33
N ARG A 464 -45.61 -20.32 7.17
CA ARG A 464 -44.34 -20.95 6.78
C ARG A 464 -44.31 -21.22 5.28
N LEU A 465 -43.23 -20.87 4.63
CA LEU A 465 -43.00 -21.14 3.21
C LEU A 465 -42.64 -22.62 3.01
N PHE A 466 -43.17 -23.25 1.99
CA PHE A 466 -42.80 -24.54 1.44
C PHE A 466 -42.49 -24.41 -0.04
N VAL A 467 -41.60 -25.27 -0.53
CA VAL A 467 -41.28 -25.39 -1.94
C VAL A 467 -41.12 -26.84 -2.29
N GLU A 468 -42.01 -27.37 -3.12
CA GLU A 468 -42.10 -28.78 -3.51
C GLU A 468 -42.23 -28.86 -5.04
N GLU A 469 -41.30 -29.57 -5.72
CA GLU A 469 -41.32 -29.75 -7.17
C GLU A 469 -41.50 -28.45 -7.97
N GLY A 470 -40.83 -27.37 -7.52
CA GLY A 470 -40.85 -26.05 -8.14
C GLY A 470 -42.10 -25.20 -7.78
N ASN A 471 -43.07 -25.73 -7.04
CA ASN A 471 -44.24 -25.00 -6.57
C ASN A 471 -44.00 -24.44 -5.16
N ALA A 472 -44.22 -23.14 -4.98
CA ALA A 472 -44.07 -22.49 -3.68
C ALA A 472 -45.44 -22.14 -3.09
N TYR A 473 -45.62 -22.42 -1.79
CA TYR A 473 -46.79 -22.03 -1.07
C TYR A 473 -46.50 -21.68 0.40
N VAL A 474 -47.35 -20.87 0.99
CA VAL A 474 -47.29 -20.52 2.41
C VAL A 474 -48.42 -21.22 3.15
N LEU A 475 -48.06 -21.94 4.19
CA LEU A 475 -49.02 -22.58 5.09
C LEU A 475 -49.18 -21.72 6.35
N ASN A 476 -50.37 -21.19 6.61
CA ASN A 476 -50.64 -20.40 7.79
C ASN A 476 -50.91 -21.27 9.04
N GLU A 477 -51.22 -20.64 10.18
CA GLU A 477 -51.46 -21.37 11.43
C GLU A 477 -52.72 -22.25 11.36
N ASP A 478 -53.70 -21.89 10.55
CA ASP A 478 -54.98 -22.63 10.36
C ASP A 478 -54.83 -23.74 9.29
N GLN A 479 -53.59 -24.02 8.84
CA GLN A 479 -53.28 -24.98 7.77
C GLN A 479 -53.85 -24.57 6.39
N THR A 480 -54.25 -23.33 6.22
CA THR A 480 -54.66 -22.82 4.90
C THR A 480 -53.45 -22.62 4.01
N ARG A 481 -53.51 -23.18 2.81
CA ARG A 481 -52.47 -23.07 1.80
C ARG A 481 -52.70 -21.82 0.92
N HIS A 482 -51.66 -21.00 0.78
CA HIS A 482 -51.57 -19.86 -0.13
C HIS A 482 -50.47 -20.10 -1.15
N ASP A 483 -50.79 -20.41 -2.40
CA ASP A 483 -49.82 -20.56 -3.46
C ASP A 483 -49.23 -19.21 -3.80
N ILE A 484 -47.91 -19.17 -3.98
CA ILE A 484 -47.12 -17.94 -4.28
C ILE A 484 -46.12 -18.19 -5.40
N ASN A 485 -45.78 -17.12 -6.14
CA ASN A 485 -44.70 -17.16 -7.07
C ASN A 485 -43.42 -16.62 -6.38
N LEU A 486 -42.32 -17.41 -6.34
CA LEU A 486 -41.06 -17.02 -5.72
C LEU A 486 -40.43 -15.79 -6.37
N GLU A 487 -40.63 -15.55 -7.68
CA GLU A 487 -40.17 -14.36 -8.37
C GLU A 487 -40.83 -13.06 -7.87
N GLN A 488 -42.02 -13.18 -7.28
CA GLN A 488 -42.78 -12.08 -6.71
C GLN A 488 -42.55 -11.90 -5.21
N VAL A 489 -41.70 -12.71 -4.60
CA VAL A 489 -41.34 -12.60 -3.18
C VAL A 489 -40.26 -11.52 -3.00
N ASP A 490 -40.61 -10.50 -2.20
CA ASP A 490 -39.64 -9.49 -1.73
C ASP A 490 -38.67 -10.07 -0.69
N ARG A 491 -39.26 -10.60 0.38
CA ARG A 491 -38.50 -11.16 1.50
C ARG A 491 -39.29 -12.18 2.32
N ILE A 492 -38.56 -13.11 2.91
CA ILE A 492 -39.09 -14.12 3.82
C ILE A 492 -38.44 -13.87 5.19
N VAL A 493 -39.31 -13.71 6.24
CA VAL A 493 -38.82 -13.32 7.55
C VAL A 493 -39.30 -14.31 8.61
N ARG A 494 -38.37 -14.70 9.46
CA ARG A 494 -38.64 -15.47 10.69
C ARG A 494 -38.53 -14.54 11.91
N PRO A 495 -39.52 -14.52 12.81
CA PRO A 495 -39.47 -13.71 14.02
C PRO A 495 -38.65 -14.36 15.15
N ASN A 496 -38.25 -13.55 16.13
CA ASN A 496 -37.70 -13.98 17.44
C ASN A 496 -36.42 -14.83 17.40
N ILE A 497 -35.47 -14.50 16.52
CA ILE A 497 -34.22 -15.21 16.40
C ILE A 497 -33.11 -14.48 17.19
N LYS A 498 -32.40 -15.24 18.04
CA LYS A 498 -31.13 -14.76 18.63
C LYS A 498 -29.97 -15.11 17.71
N LEU A 499 -29.16 -14.12 17.42
CA LEU A 499 -27.91 -14.33 16.65
C LEU A 499 -26.93 -15.17 17.47
N ALA A 500 -26.36 -16.18 16.84
CA ALA A 500 -25.32 -17.00 17.46
C ALA A 500 -23.97 -16.27 17.39
N LYS A 501 -23.22 -16.23 18.50
CA LYS A 501 -21.80 -15.84 18.47
C LYS A 501 -21.00 -17.05 18.03
N VAL A 502 -20.33 -16.93 16.90
CA VAL A 502 -19.39 -17.94 16.41
C VAL A 502 -17.97 -17.35 16.55
N THR A 503 -17.08 -18.05 17.26
CA THR A 503 -15.70 -17.62 17.54
C THR A 503 -14.71 -18.66 17.03
N ASP A 504 -13.47 -18.22 16.75
CA ASP A 504 -12.33 -19.06 16.40
C ASP A 504 -12.49 -19.89 15.11
N ILE A 505 -13.12 -19.33 14.11
CA ILE A 505 -13.30 -19.93 12.78
C ILE A 505 -12.78 -19.02 11.66
N ALA A 506 -12.48 -19.62 10.51
CA ALA A 506 -12.15 -18.85 9.31
C ALA A 506 -13.40 -18.20 8.71
N GLU A 507 -13.23 -17.06 8.07
CA GLU A 507 -14.28 -16.30 7.39
C GLU A 507 -13.88 -16.03 5.94
N LEU A 508 -14.66 -16.52 4.99
CA LEU A 508 -14.51 -16.21 3.58
C LEU A 508 -15.46 -15.10 3.18
N PHE A 509 -14.90 -13.98 2.71
CA PHE A 509 -15.63 -12.81 2.24
C PHE A 509 -15.65 -12.75 0.72
N TYR A 510 -16.83 -12.51 0.16
CA TYR A 510 -17.01 -12.19 -1.26
C TYR A 510 -17.18 -10.69 -1.47
N ALA A 511 -16.78 -10.19 -2.64
CA ALA A 511 -16.84 -8.76 -2.94
C ALA A 511 -18.27 -8.19 -3.01
N ASP A 512 -19.29 -9.04 -3.20
CA ASP A 512 -20.71 -8.68 -3.13
C ASP A 512 -21.28 -8.66 -1.71
N GLY A 513 -20.43 -8.85 -0.70
CA GLY A 513 -20.82 -8.91 0.71
C GLY A 513 -21.33 -10.27 1.16
N GLY A 514 -21.16 -11.34 0.35
CA GLY A 514 -21.34 -12.71 0.82
C GLY A 514 -20.27 -13.08 1.84
N VAL A 515 -20.65 -13.89 2.84
CA VAL A 515 -19.74 -14.37 3.90
C VAL A 515 -20.07 -15.79 4.28
N VAL A 516 -19.06 -16.64 4.34
CA VAL A 516 -19.16 -18.01 4.83
C VAL A 516 -18.15 -18.26 5.93
N ARG A 517 -18.63 -18.76 7.07
CA ARG A 517 -17.81 -19.07 8.24
C ARG A 517 -17.71 -20.57 8.47
N GLY A 518 -16.51 -21.02 8.85
CA GLY A 518 -16.33 -22.42 9.18
C GLY A 518 -14.88 -22.78 9.49
N GLN A 519 -14.70 -24.05 9.87
CA GLN A 519 -13.36 -24.61 10.03
C GLN A 519 -12.86 -25.10 8.67
N ILE A 520 -11.66 -24.68 8.28
CA ILE A 520 -11.05 -25.08 7.02
C ILE A 520 -10.70 -26.57 7.07
N GLN A 521 -11.29 -27.36 6.17
CA GLN A 521 -10.97 -28.75 5.95
C GLN A 521 -9.93 -28.92 4.84
N GLN A 522 -10.09 -28.19 3.77
CA GLN A 522 -9.20 -28.19 2.62
C GLN A 522 -9.18 -26.81 1.95
N LEU A 523 -8.05 -26.46 1.38
CA LEU A 523 -7.86 -25.18 0.67
C LEU A 523 -6.96 -25.42 -0.55
N ASN A 524 -7.40 -24.94 -1.72
CA ASN A 524 -6.60 -24.92 -2.94
C ASN A 524 -6.80 -23.61 -3.73
N SER A 525 -6.29 -23.53 -4.96
CA SER A 525 -6.39 -22.33 -5.81
C SER A 525 -7.82 -21.93 -6.19
N ASP A 526 -8.77 -22.87 -6.18
CA ASP A 526 -10.11 -22.71 -6.77
C ASP A 526 -11.22 -22.69 -5.72
N GLN A 527 -11.01 -23.35 -4.59
CA GLN A 527 -12.02 -23.48 -3.55
C GLN A 527 -11.43 -23.67 -2.16
N VAL A 528 -12.22 -23.32 -1.15
CA VAL A 528 -12.04 -23.72 0.24
C VAL A 528 -13.23 -24.57 0.68
N ILE A 529 -12.96 -25.67 1.37
CA ILE A 529 -14.01 -26.52 1.98
C ILE A 529 -14.09 -26.17 3.46
N LEU A 530 -15.28 -25.73 3.88
CA LEU A 530 -15.53 -25.26 5.24
C LEU A 530 -16.55 -26.17 5.93
N GLN A 531 -16.24 -26.63 7.13
CA GLN A 531 -17.22 -27.20 8.05
C GLN A 531 -17.95 -26.05 8.74
N THR A 532 -19.22 -25.85 8.41
CA THR A 532 -20.06 -24.73 8.87
C THR A 532 -21.02 -25.16 9.97
N ALA A 533 -21.55 -24.20 10.73
CA ALA A 533 -22.51 -24.45 11.79
C ALA A 533 -23.95 -24.69 11.27
N PHE A 534 -24.23 -24.34 10.01
CA PHE A 534 -25.59 -24.35 9.46
C PHE A 534 -25.86 -25.51 8.48
N ALA A 535 -24.86 -26.21 8.04
CA ALA A 535 -24.97 -27.35 7.13
C ALA A 535 -24.41 -28.63 7.78
N GLU A 536 -25.04 -29.76 7.52
CA GLU A 536 -24.63 -31.07 8.05
C GLU A 536 -23.32 -31.56 7.40
N LYS A 537 -23.13 -31.24 6.11
CA LYS A 537 -21.93 -31.61 5.34
C LYS A 537 -21.04 -30.39 5.17
N PRO A 538 -19.69 -30.58 5.03
CA PRO A 538 -18.80 -29.51 4.65
C PRO A 538 -19.25 -28.81 3.36
N VAL A 539 -19.16 -27.51 3.34
CA VAL A 539 -19.59 -26.66 2.22
C VAL A 539 -18.36 -26.33 1.38
N SER A 540 -18.43 -26.62 0.08
CA SER A 540 -17.45 -26.14 -0.90
C SER A 540 -17.75 -24.67 -1.19
N CYS A 541 -16.73 -23.82 -1.12
CA CYS A 541 -16.83 -22.40 -1.36
C CYS A 541 -15.84 -22.03 -2.45
N ALA A 542 -16.31 -21.66 -3.63
CA ALA A 542 -15.47 -21.24 -4.74
C ALA A 542 -14.70 -19.95 -4.38
N LEU A 543 -13.40 -19.89 -4.71
CA LEU A 543 -12.58 -18.69 -4.51
C LEU A 543 -12.72 -17.63 -5.62
N PRO A 544 -13.10 -17.93 -6.86
CA PRO A 544 -13.47 -16.89 -7.82
C PRO A 544 -14.54 -15.95 -7.23
N GLY A 545 -14.26 -14.65 -7.25
CA GLY A 545 -15.14 -13.63 -6.62
C GLY A 545 -14.93 -13.41 -5.13
N ALA A 546 -14.11 -14.22 -4.46
CA ALA A 546 -13.68 -13.94 -3.10
C ALA A 546 -12.76 -12.72 -3.05
N SER A 547 -12.92 -11.91 -2.00
CA SER A 547 -12.05 -10.76 -1.70
C SER A 547 -11.00 -11.13 -0.64
N THR A 548 -11.42 -11.86 0.40
CA THR A 548 -10.56 -12.18 1.54
C THR A 548 -10.95 -13.52 2.16
N LEU A 549 -9.96 -14.34 2.48
CA LEU A 549 -10.11 -15.46 3.42
C LEU A 549 -9.39 -15.07 4.71
N GLN A 550 -10.15 -14.72 5.74
CA GLN A 550 -9.65 -14.44 7.09
C GLN A 550 -9.39 -15.76 7.80
N LEU A 551 -8.14 -15.97 8.23
CA LEU A 551 -7.69 -17.24 8.81
C LEU A 551 -7.72 -17.23 10.35
N SER A 552 -7.78 -16.06 10.95
CA SER A 552 -7.84 -15.88 12.40
C SER A 552 -8.89 -14.84 12.75
N PRO A 553 -9.60 -14.98 13.87
CA PRO A 553 -10.57 -13.98 14.29
C PRO A 553 -9.89 -12.61 14.47
N LEU A 554 -10.56 -11.58 13.98
CA LEU A 554 -10.11 -10.19 14.12
C LEU A 554 -10.15 -9.79 15.60
N ASN A 555 -9.06 -9.98 16.33
CA ASN A 555 -8.90 -9.41 17.66
C ASN A 555 -7.89 -8.25 17.59
N PRO A 556 -8.37 -7.00 17.46
CA PRO A 556 -7.50 -5.83 17.32
C PRO A 556 -6.63 -5.55 18.55
N GLU A 557 -7.01 -6.03 19.73
CA GLU A 557 -6.26 -5.78 20.97
C GLU A 557 -4.97 -6.61 21.11
N LYS A 558 -4.86 -7.72 20.39
CA LYS A 558 -3.63 -8.56 20.38
C LYS A 558 -2.60 -8.16 19.33
N ARG A 559 -2.84 -7.14 18.52
CA ARG A 559 -1.84 -6.55 17.60
C ARG A 559 -0.83 -5.63 18.30
N LYS A 560 -0.64 -5.76 19.61
CA LYS A 560 0.46 -5.07 20.27
C LYS A 560 1.78 -5.60 19.71
N ASN A 561 2.58 -4.67 19.23
CA ASN A 561 3.96 -4.72 18.76
C ASN A 561 4.89 -5.70 19.53
N GLU A 562 4.55 -7.00 19.53
CA GLU A 562 5.43 -8.00 20.09
C GLU A 562 6.56 -8.25 19.09
N GLN A 563 7.69 -7.58 19.34
CA GLN A 563 9.02 -7.99 18.88
C GLN A 563 9.33 -7.90 17.36
N ILE A 564 8.83 -6.87 16.67
CA ILE A 564 9.32 -6.56 15.31
C ILE A 564 10.77 -6.04 15.36
N GLN A 565 11.17 -5.37 16.44
CA GLN A 565 12.48 -4.72 16.58
C GLN A 565 13.67 -5.70 16.50
N ASP A 566 13.45 -6.96 16.82
CA ASP A 566 14.50 -7.99 16.82
C ASP A 566 14.53 -8.86 15.54
N LYS A 567 13.73 -8.61 14.53
CA LYS A 567 13.71 -9.39 13.28
C LYS A 567 14.52 -8.69 12.20
N ASP A 568 15.13 -9.50 11.34
CA ASP A 568 15.71 -9.01 10.09
C ASP A 568 14.61 -8.50 9.17
N GLN A 569 14.95 -7.57 8.29
CA GLN A 569 14.04 -6.91 7.36
C GLN A 569 14.41 -7.28 5.93
N LEU A 570 13.44 -7.77 5.15
CA LEU A 570 13.56 -8.02 3.72
C LEU A 570 12.72 -6.99 2.97
N PHE A 571 13.38 -6.08 2.29
CA PHE A 571 12.77 -5.11 1.39
C PHE A 571 12.68 -5.72 0.00
N CYS A 572 11.53 -5.67 -0.61
CA CYS A 572 11.29 -6.09 -1.98
C CYS A 572 10.32 -5.10 -2.67
N VAL A 573 10.16 -5.20 -3.97
CA VAL A 573 9.27 -4.30 -4.75
C VAL A 573 7.84 -4.26 -4.20
N SER A 574 7.39 -5.33 -3.56
CA SER A 574 6.03 -5.42 -2.99
C SER A 574 5.90 -4.92 -1.55
N GLY A 575 7.00 -4.51 -0.91
CA GLY A 575 7.00 -3.99 0.47
C GLY A 575 8.02 -4.63 1.39
N LEU A 576 7.85 -4.40 2.68
CA LEU A 576 8.71 -4.86 3.76
C LEU A 576 8.19 -6.17 4.37
N LEU A 577 9.09 -7.13 4.57
CA LEU A 577 8.83 -8.40 5.22
C LEU A 577 9.78 -8.60 6.41
N HIS A 578 9.28 -9.14 7.51
CA HIS A 578 10.05 -9.43 8.71
C HIS A 578 10.29 -10.94 8.85
N GLY A 579 11.51 -11.30 9.24
CA GLY A 579 11.87 -12.71 9.38
C GLY A 579 13.28 -12.87 9.91
N ARG A 580 13.91 -13.96 9.51
CA ARG A 580 15.33 -14.23 9.81
C ARG A 580 16.08 -14.66 8.56
N LEU A 581 17.19 -13.99 8.28
CA LEU A 581 18.15 -14.47 7.31
C LEU A 581 18.91 -15.66 7.93
N SER A 582 18.99 -16.74 7.20
CA SER A 582 19.73 -17.96 7.61
C SER A 582 20.81 -18.26 6.58
N PHE A 583 21.93 -18.77 7.08
CA PHE A 583 23.08 -19.16 6.28
C PHE A 583 23.27 -20.67 6.39
N ALA A 584 23.22 -21.36 5.26
CA ALA A 584 23.36 -22.82 5.21
C ALA A 584 24.71 -23.24 4.60
N ALA A 585 25.24 -24.36 5.02
CA ALA A 585 26.41 -24.98 4.41
C ALA A 585 26.02 -25.75 3.14
N SER A 586 25.63 -25.05 2.07
CA SER A 586 25.19 -25.64 0.80
C SER A 586 25.34 -24.67 -0.36
N ASN A 587 25.21 -25.13 -1.60
CA ASN A 587 25.31 -24.37 -2.84
C ASN A 587 24.25 -23.26 -3.03
N SER A 588 23.50 -22.92 -2.05
CA SER A 588 22.58 -21.78 -1.96
C SER A 588 22.47 -21.38 -0.50
N PRO A 589 23.50 -20.71 0.06
CA PRO A 589 23.64 -20.55 1.50
C PRO A 589 22.61 -19.56 2.09
N LEU A 590 22.00 -18.73 1.26
CA LEU A 590 21.12 -17.64 1.73
C LEU A 590 19.66 -18.07 1.68
N SER A 591 19.05 -18.17 2.85
CA SER A 591 17.64 -18.51 2.97
C SER A 591 16.93 -17.61 3.98
N TRP A 592 15.62 -17.42 3.79
CA TRP A 592 14.76 -16.58 4.62
C TRP A 592 13.76 -17.41 5.39
N LYS A 593 13.63 -17.17 6.69
CA LYS A 593 12.67 -17.85 7.54
C LYS A 593 11.61 -16.87 8.04
N PHE A 594 10.38 -17.04 7.55
CA PHE A 594 9.21 -16.33 8.06
C PHE A 594 8.74 -16.84 9.40
N GLU A 595 7.94 -16.04 10.09
CA GLU A 595 7.20 -16.50 11.27
C GLU A 595 6.19 -17.58 10.86
N GLY A 596 6.13 -18.67 11.64
CA GLY A 596 5.29 -19.82 11.36
C GLY A 596 5.72 -20.67 10.16
N ALA A 597 6.80 -20.32 9.45
CA ALA A 597 7.32 -21.16 8.38
C ALA A 597 7.96 -22.44 8.92
N MET A 598 7.58 -23.57 8.33
CA MET A 598 8.10 -24.91 8.71
C MET A 598 9.59 -25.06 8.38
N LYS A 599 10.04 -24.43 7.29
CA LYS A 599 11.43 -24.42 6.82
C LYS A 599 11.83 -23.03 6.32
N PRO A 600 13.12 -22.66 6.40
CA PRO A 600 13.64 -21.55 5.63
C PRO A 600 13.43 -21.80 4.13
N VAL A 601 13.26 -20.72 3.35
CA VAL A 601 13.13 -20.74 1.90
C VAL A 601 14.27 -19.98 1.27
N ARG A 602 14.79 -20.47 0.14
CA ARG A 602 15.89 -19.83 -0.57
C ARG A 602 15.40 -18.54 -1.25
N LEU A 603 16.18 -17.47 -1.09
CA LEU A 603 15.98 -16.25 -1.83
C LEU A 603 16.24 -16.49 -3.32
N SER A 604 15.40 -15.96 -4.19
CA SER A 604 15.60 -16.03 -5.63
C SER A 604 16.65 -15.02 -6.06
N GLY A 605 17.66 -15.42 -6.82
CA GLY A 605 18.65 -14.51 -7.41
C GLY A 605 18.06 -13.51 -8.40
N ALA A 606 16.90 -13.82 -9.01
CA ALA A 606 16.17 -12.91 -9.89
C ALA A 606 15.30 -11.89 -9.13
N ALA A 607 15.22 -11.97 -7.80
CA ALA A 607 14.45 -11.03 -7.00
C ALA A 607 15.26 -9.76 -6.75
N GLU A 608 14.70 -8.63 -7.12
CA GLU A 608 15.20 -7.33 -6.64
C GLU A 608 14.83 -7.20 -5.16
N ALA A 609 15.79 -7.44 -4.28
CA ALA A 609 15.55 -7.50 -2.85
C ALA A 609 16.76 -7.00 -2.04
N ARG A 610 16.48 -6.42 -0.88
CA ARG A 610 17.49 -5.99 0.09
C ARG A 610 17.16 -6.54 1.46
N VAL A 611 18.11 -7.23 2.09
CA VAL A 611 18.01 -7.67 3.47
C VAL A 611 18.79 -6.73 4.37
N LYS A 612 18.15 -6.24 5.43
CA LYS A 612 18.79 -5.56 6.55
C LYS A 612 18.76 -6.49 7.75
N ARG A 613 19.92 -6.80 8.29
CA ARG A 613 20.05 -7.58 9.51
C ARG A 613 20.01 -6.66 10.73
N ASN A 614 19.29 -7.09 11.75
CA ASN A 614 19.14 -6.34 13.01
C ASN A 614 19.70 -7.09 14.23
N ARG A 615 20.31 -8.27 14.03
CA ARG A 615 20.80 -9.14 15.12
C ARG A 615 22.20 -9.65 14.87
N ASP A 616 22.85 -9.98 15.99
CA ASP A 616 24.15 -10.66 15.99
C ASP A 616 25.16 -9.94 15.12
N LEU A 617 25.09 -8.60 15.07
CA LEU A 617 26.00 -7.76 14.32
C LEU A 617 27.24 -7.46 15.17
N ALA A 618 28.39 -7.64 14.57
CA ALA A 618 29.66 -7.27 15.15
C ALA A 618 30.53 -6.60 14.08
N GLU A 619 31.40 -5.68 14.49
CA GLU A 619 32.40 -5.15 13.58
C GLU A 619 33.34 -6.26 13.13
N PRO A 620 33.80 -6.25 11.85
CA PRO A 620 34.78 -7.21 11.39
C PRO A 620 36.09 -7.10 12.18
N THR A 621 36.49 -8.21 12.77
CA THR A 621 37.73 -8.25 13.57
C THR A 621 38.96 -8.47 12.68
N PHE A 622 39.60 -7.39 12.29
CA PHE A 622 40.93 -7.42 11.68
C PHE A 622 41.75 -6.22 12.19
N ASP A 623 43.08 -6.37 12.08
CA ASP A 623 43.99 -5.27 12.46
C ASP A 623 43.98 -4.17 11.40
N ILE A 624 43.37 -3.04 11.74
CA ILE A 624 43.29 -1.84 10.88
C ILE A 624 44.70 -1.37 10.49
N LYS A 625 45.71 -1.56 11.33
CA LYS A 625 47.07 -1.20 10.99
C LYS A 625 47.68 -2.12 9.95
N ALA A 626 47.21 -3.37 9.85
CA ALA A 626 47.65 -4.28 8.79
C ALA A 626 46.98 -3.98 7.43
N PHE A 627 45.77 -3.34 7.44
CA PHE A 627 45.01 -3.01 6.24
C PHE A 627 44.53 -1.54 6.31
N PRO A 628 45.49 -0.58 6.20
CA PRO A 628 45.20 0.82 6.46
C PRO A 628 44.52 1.54 5.31
N GLU A 629 44.64 1.01 4.07
CA GLU A 629 44.08 1.63 2.87
C GLU A 629 42.63 1.16 2.58
N LEU A 630 41.87 1.97 1.83
CA LEU A 630 40.60 1.62 1.22
C LEU A 630 40.72 1.66 -0.30
N LEU A 631 40.37 0.56 -0.92
CA LEU A 631 40.27 0.44 -2.38
C LEU A 631 38.83 0.64 -2.81
N HIS A 632 38.57 1.67 -3.63
CA HIS A 632 37.27 1.96 -4.23
C HIS A 632 37.27 1.46 -5.67
N LEU A 633 36.27 0.65 -6.01
CA LEU A 633 36.03 0.17 -7.36
C LEU A 633 34.94 0.99 -8.08
N LYS A 634 34.96 0.96 -9.42
CA LYS A 634 33.97 1.64 -10.25
C LYS A 634 32.54 1.09 -10.08
N ASN A 635 32.42 -0.15 -9.64
CA ASN A 635 31.13 -0.79 -9.28
C ASN A 635 30.67 -0.49 -7.83
N GLN A 636 31.33 0.49 -7.17
CA GLN A 636 31.04 0.98 -5.82
C GLN A 636 31.38 0.00 -4.68
N GLU A 637 32.23 -0.97 -4.93
CA GLU A 637 32.85 -1.73 -3.85
C GLU A 637 33.85 -0.89 -3.07
N ILE A 638 33.92 -1.11 -1.75
CA ILE A 638 34.86 -0.48 -0.82
C ILE A 638 35.56 -1.58 -0.06
N ILE A 639 36.84 -1.79 -0.33
CA ILE A 639 37.59 -2.93 0.16
C ILE A 639 38.74 -2.45 1.09
N PRO A 640 38.74 -2.84 2.38
CA PRO A 640 39.85 -2.59 3.25
C PRO A 640 41.05 -3.43 2.78
N CYS A 641 42.20 -2.79 2.63
CA CYS A 641 43.35 -3.45 2.05
C CYS A 641 44.70 -2.83 2.47
N LYS A 642 45.73 -3.50 2.06
CA LYS A 642 47.10 -2.98 1.97
C LYS A 642 47.57 -3.13 0.55
N ILE A 643 47.80 -2.00 -0.13
CA ILE A 643 48.32 -1.99 -1.50
C ILE A 643 49.76 -2.48 -1.52
N GLU A 644 50.08 -3.45 -2.35
CA GLU A 644 51.43 -3.98 -2.56
C GLU A 644 52.04 -3.36 -3.80
N SER A 645 51.32 -3.32 -4.90
CA SER A 645 51.79 -2.68 -6.13
C SER A 645 50.63 -2.26 -7.03
N TYR A 646 50.83 -1.23 -7.83
CA TYR A 646 49.97 -0.79 -8.91
C TYR A 646 50.80 -0.49 -10.14
N ASN A 647 50.35 -0.96 -11.28
CA ASN A 647 50.82 -0.53 -12.58
C ASN A 647 49.62 -0.26 -13.51
N LYS A 648 49.82 0.15 -14.75
CA LYS A 648 48.74 0.49 -15.67
C LYS A 648 47.79 -0.68 -16.00
N GLU A 649 48.18 -1.91 -15.76
CA GLU A 649 47.38 -3.10 -16.08
C GLU A 649 46.73 -3.71 -14.83
N THR A 650 47.46 -3.76 -13.72
CA THR A 650 47.04 -4.49 -12.52
C THR A 650 47.37 -3.77 -11.23
N LEU A 651 46.49 -3.96 -10.24
CA LEU A 651 46.69 -3.60 -8.85
C LEU A 651 46.74 -4.88 -8.02
N THR A 652 47.77 -5.04 -7.19
CA THR A 652 47.88 -6.11 -6.22
C THR A 652 47.80 -5.58 -4.80
N PHE A 653 47.07 -6.28 -3.96
CA PHE A 653 46.79 -5.85 -2.60
C PHE A 653 46.55 -7.05 -1.68
N LYS A 654 46.64 -6.83 -0.38
CA LYS A 654 46.17 -7.79 0.63
C LYS A 654 44.90 -7.27 1.28
N SER A 655 43.93 -8.15 1.58
CA SER A 655 42.68 -7.79 2.25
C SER A 655 42.31 -8.84 3.31
N PRO A 656 41.61 -8.44 4.39
CA PRO A 656 41.12 -9.39 5.37
C PRO A 656 40.06 -10.35 4.84
N PHE A 657 39.42 -10.01 3.70
CA PHE A 657 38.28 -10.73 3.14
C PHE A 657 38.61 -11.50 1.85
N ILE A 658 39.71 -11.18 1.15
CA ILE A 658 40.03 -11.69 -0.17
C ILE A 658 41.28 -12.55 -0.10
N VAL A 659 41.22 -13.74 -0.73
CA VAL A 659 42.32 -14.70 -0.70
C VAL A 659 43.50 -14.27 -1.59
N ILE A 660 43.21 -13.82 -2.81
CA ILE A 660 44.19 -13.35 -3.78
C ILE A 660 43.80 -11.93 -4.23
N GLY A 661 44.45 -10.93 -3.67
CA GLY A 661 44.17 -9.53 -3.98
C GLY A 661 44.84 -9.08 -5.27
N LYS A 662 44.28 -9.42 -6.43
CA LYS A 662 44.74 -8.93 -7.74
C LYS A 662 43.54 -8.55 -8.58
N ILE A 663 43.56 -7.31 -9.13
CA ILE A 663 42.47 -6.77 -9.95
C ILE A 663 43.06 -5.98 -11.14
N ASP A 664 42.33 -5.94 -12.25
CA ASP A 664 42.61 -5.04 -13.37
C ASP A 664 42.44 -3.59 -12.91
N SER A 665 43.47 -2.77 -13.19
CA SER A 665 43.52 -1.34 -12.82
C SER A 665 42.36 -0.54 -13.44
N GLY A 666 41.82 -0.99 -14.57
CA GLY A 666 40.64 -0.41 -15.21
C GLY A 666 39.38 -0.40 -14.34
N HIS A 667 39.25 -1.32 -13.39
CA HIS A 667 38.13 -1.38 -12.43
C HIS A 667 38.33 -0.49 -11.20
N VAL A 668 39.53 0.07 -10.99
CA VAL A 668 39.86 0.91 -9.83
C VAL A 668 39.31 2.31 -10.02
N LYS A 669 38.48 2.80 -9.09
CA LYS A 669 38.03 4.20 -9.03
C LYS A 669 38.98 5.06 -8.20
N GLY A 670 39.50 4.51 -7.10
CA GLY A 670 40.42 5.26 -6.25
C GLY A 670 41.03 4.42 -5.14
N VAL A 671 42.06 4.95 -4.53
CA VAL A 671 42.73 4.40 -3.35
C VAL A 671 42.90 5.48 -2.29
N GLU A 672 42.39 5.22 -1.09
CA GLU A 672 42.63 6.05 0.10
C GLU A 672 43.80 5.48 0.92
N PHE A 673 44.81 6.30 1.21
CA PHE A 673 46.01 5.92 1.97
C PHE A 673 45.97 6.41 3.43
N ALA A 674 45.04 7.28 3.80
CA ALA A 674 44.88 7.76 5.15
C ALA A 674 43.63 7.11 5.77
N ASN A 675 43.70 6.80 7.06
CA ASN A 675 42.65 6.13 7.79
C ASN A 675 41.31 6.88 7.66
N GLY A 676 40.53 6.52 6.62
CA GLY A 676 39.15 6.90 6.50
C GLY A 676 38.84 8.39 6.37
N MET A 677 39.29 9.06 5.31
CA MET A 677 38.97 10.46 5.07
C MET A 677 37.55 10.73 4.65
N PHE A 678 36.82 9.71 4.17
CA PHE A 678 35.41 9.81 3.70
C PHE A 678 34.46 8.88 4.43
N GLY A 679 34.46 8.96 5.77
CA GLY A 679 33.30 8.55 6.55
C GLY A 679 33.08 7.06 6.77
N ALA A 680 33.89 6.17 6.18
CA ALA A 680 33.74 4.75 6.43
C ALA A 680 34.31 4.33 7.80
N ARG A 681 35.35 5.00 8.31
CA ARG A 681 36.03 4.62 9.56
C ARG A 681 36.25 5.74 10.58
N ASP A 682 36.24 7.00 10.15
CA ASP A 682 36.37 8.15 11.09
C ASP A 682 35.62 9.38 10.56
N LYS A 683 34.71 9.93 11.38
CA LYS A 683 33.92 11.12 11.06
C LYS A 683 34.66 12.46 11.26
N GLU A 684 35.90 12.46 11.72
CA GLU A 684 36.70 13.67 11.84
C GLU A 684 37.43 14.00 10.53
N SER A 685 36.69 14.53 9.65
CA SER A 685 36.78 15.66 8.74
C SER A 685 38.12 16.02 8.17
N PHE A 686 38.41 15.46 7.03
CA PHE A 686 39.18 16.14 5.99
C PHE A 686 38.16 16.73 5.00
N THR A 687 38.07 18.05 4.90
CA THR A 687 37.24 18.70 3.91
C THR A 687 38.09 19.16 2.76
N ILE A 688 37.78 18.72 1.55
CA ILE A 688 38.35 19.27 0.33
C ILE A 688 37.59 20.56 0.00
N ASP A 689 38.31 21.63 -0.28
CA ASP A 689 37.74 22.88 -0.75
C ASP A 689 37.08 22.65 -2.13
N ASP A 690 35.75 22.87 -2.22
CA ASP A 690 34.97 22.66 -3.44
C ASP A 690 35.53 23.45 -4.66
N VAL A 691 36.04 24.66 -4.43
CA VAL A 691 36.63 25.49 -5.49
C VAL A 691 37.93 24.87 -6.01
N LYS A 692 38.75 24.30 -5.11
CA LYS A 692 39.98 23.59 -5.50
C LYS A 692 39.66 22.32 -6.26
N LEU A 693 38.60 21.57 -5.82
CA LEU A 693 38.16 20.35 -6.49
C LEU A 693 37.64 20.67 -7.90
N ASP A 694 36.71 21.64 -8.02
CA ASP A 694 36.20 22.08 -9.33
C ASP A 694 37.32 22.47 -10.29
N ARG A 695 38.32 23.23 -9.81
CA ARG A 695 39.54 23.52 -10.61
C ARG A 695 40.35 22.29 -10.99
N ALA A 696 40.42 21.29 -10.12
CA ALA A 696 41.20 20.07 -10.41
C ALA A 696 40.44 19.21 -11.45
N LEU A 697 39.12 19.23 -11.46
CA LEU A 697 38.29 18.50 -12.40
C LEU A 697 38.06 19.26 -13.72
N THR A 698 38.22 20.58 -13.78
CA THR A 698 38.06 21.36 -15.01
C THR A 698 39.33 21.30 -15.90
N ILE A 699 39.19 20.80 -17.14
CA ILE A 699 40.30 20.66 -18.11
C ILE A 699 40.46 21.95 -18.86
N PRO A 700 41.70 22.54 -18.86
CA PRO A 700 42.08 23.62 -19.79
C PRO A 700 42.10 23.12 -21.24
N ARG A 701 41.82 24.04 -22.20
CA ARG A 701 41.78 23.74 -23.65
C ARG A 701 43.00 22.99 -24.18
N PHE A 702 44.17 23.31 -23.70
CA PHE A 702 45.42 22.70 -24.16
C PHE A 702 45.63 21.27 -23.69
N ASN A 703 44.77 20.74 -22.80
CA ASN A 703 44.83 19.37 -22.31
C ASN A 703 43.68 18.49 -22.85
N ARG A 704 42.95 18.95 -23.84
CA ARG A 704 41.82 18.22 -24.42
C ARG A 704 42.21 16.87 -25.03
N ASP A 705 43.36 16.87 -25.75
CA ASP A 705 43.80 15.69 -26.47
C ASP A 705 44.51 14.67 -25.55
N ASN A 706 44.88 15.08 -24.34
CA ASN A 706 45.51 14.21 -23.35
C ASN A 706 45.03 14.63 -21.94
N PRO A 707 43.78 14.31 -21.57
CA PRO A 707 43.25 14.70 -20.29
C PRO A 707 43.92 13.94 -19.13
N PRO A 708 44.04 14.57 -17.96
CA PRO A 708 44.57 13.90 -16.79
C PRO A 708 43.62 12.78 -16.38
N SER A 709 44.14 11.59 -16.10
CA SER A 709 43.37 10.43 -15.73
C SER A 709 43.14 10.32 -14.22
N HIS A 710 43.91 11.03 -13.40
CA HIS A 710 43.86 10.95 -11.94
C HIS A 710 43.99 12.32 -11.27
N VAL A 711 43.38 12.43 -10.10
CA VAL A 711 43.63 13.48 -9.12
C VAL A 711 44.24 12.86 -7.87
N LEU A 712 45.39 13.37 -7.49
CA LEU A 712 46.07 13.05 -6.24
C LEU A 712 45.76 14.13 -5.20
N VAL A 713 45.34 13.70 -4.03
CA VAL A 713 45.05 14.55 -2.87
C VAL A 713 46.14 14.35 -1.83
N ALA A 714 46.83 15.40 -1.44
CA ALA A 714 47.78 15.37 -0.36
C ALA A 714 47.08 15.43 1.00
N LYS A 715 47.72 14.95 2.05
CA LYS A 715 47.22 15.09 3.45
C LYS A 715 47.05 16.53 3.91
N THR A 716 47.67 17.50 3.22
CA THR A 716 47.46 18.94 3.44
C THR A 716 46.19 19.49 2.81
N GLY A 717 45.41 18.68 2.03
CA GLY A 717 44.28 19.15 1.25
C GLY A 717 44.62 19.72 -0.13
N ASP A 718 45.89 19.68 -0.51
CA ASP A 718 46.31 20.13 -1.85
C ASP A 718 45.97 19.09 -2.91
N LEU A 719 45.55 19.57 -4.08
CA LEU A 719 45.10 18.73 -5.20
C LEU A 719 46.10 18.82 -6.36
N MET A 720 46.48 17.67 -6.90
CA MET A 720 47.35 17.57 -8.07
C MET A 720 46.67 16.67 -9.13
N ARG A 721 46.47 17.20 -10.32
CA ARG A 721 46.00 16.43 -11.47
C ARG A 721 47.13 15.87 -12.31
N GLY A 722 46.94 14.67 -12.84
CA GLY A 722 47.95 14.01 -13.64
C GLY A 722 47.59 12.56 -13.96
N SER A 723 48.57 11.70 -14.09
CA SER A 723 48.40 10.25 -14.33
C SER A 723 49.19 9.45 -13.29
N LEU A 724 48.51 8.48 -12.68
CA LEU A 724 49.12 7.48 -11.81
C LEU A 724 49.90 6.50 -12.71
N LEU A 725 51.21 6.34 -12.48
CA LEU A 725 52.04 5.45 -13.27
C LEU A 725 52.34 4.15 -12.52
N ASP A 726 52.72 4.26 -11.24
CA ASP A 726 53.13 3.13 -10.43
C ASP A 726 52.94 3.40 -8.94
N ILE A 727 52.63 2.37 -8.19
CA ILE A 727 52.72 2.34 -6.72
C ILE A 727 53.58 1.15 -6.37
N SER A 728 54.74 1.40 -5.79
CA SER A 728 55.66 0.35 -5.33
C SER A 728 56.28 0.69 -3.98
N GLY A 729 56.14 -0.23 -3.04
CA GLY A 729 56.56 -0.02 -1.67
C GLY A 729 55.88 1.17 -1.02
N GLN A 730 56.67 2.17 -0.56
CA GLN A 730 56.16 3.39 0.08
C GLN A 730 56.18 4.62 -0.85
N ARG A 731 56.19 4.42 -2.15
CA ARG A 731 56.27 5.51 -3.13
C ARG A 731 55.18 5.38 -4.20
N ILE A 732 54.66 6.53 -4.62
CA ILE A 732 53.74 6.70 -5.72
C ILE A 732 54.49 7.44 -6.84
N GLN A 733 54.57 6.84 -8.02
CA GLN A 733 55.06 7.51 -9.21
C GLN A 733 53.87 8.18 -9.93
N PHE A 734 53.88 9.50 -9.93
CA PHE A 734 52.81 10.32 -10.49
C PHE A 734 53.34 11.28 -11.53
N GLU A 735 52.73 11.36 -12.68
CA GLU A 735 53.09 12.28 -13.73
C GLU A 735 52.14 13.49 -13.75
N SER A 736 52.70 14.70 -13.54
CA SER A 736 51.92 15.94 -13.63
C SER A 736 52.71 16.93 -14.47
N LYS A 737 52.09 17.61 -15.42
CA LYS A 737 52.68 18.58 -16.35
C LYS A 737 53.95 18.00 -17.04
N LEU A 738 53.88 16.75 -17.52
CA LEU A 738 54.97 16.01 -18.17
C LEU A 738 56.21 15.75 -17.30
N ARG A 739 56.07 15.94 -15.98
CA ARG A 739 57.16 15.61 -15.01
C ARG A 739 56.76 14.41 -14.17
N LYS A 740 57.59 13.41 -14.15
CA LYS A 740 57.46 12.24 -13.27
C LYS A 740 57.95 12.59 -11.88
N MET A 741 57.12 12.38 -10.88
CA MET A 741 57.44 12.65 -9.47
C MET A 741 57.31 11.38 -8.67
N ASN A 742 58.22 11.16 -7.73
CA ASN A 742 58.15 10.08 -6.77
C ASN A 742 57.69 10.63 -5.43
N ILE A 743 56.45 10.43 -5.12
CA ILE A 743 55.77 10.98 -3.92
C ILE A 743 55.69 9.88 -2.84
N PRO A 744 56.19 10.17 -1.60
CA PRO A 744 56.01 9.22 -0.51
C PRO A 744 54.56 8.99 -0.18
N VAL A 745 54.11 7.73 -0.02
CA VAL A 745 52.68 7.35 0.31
C VAL A 745 52.19 8.07 1.56
N ASN A 746 53.06 8.26 2.57
CA ASN A 746 52.69 8.93 3.83
C ASN A 746 52.33 10.42 3.68
N ARG A 747 52.57 11.05 2.54
CA ARG A 747 52.12 12.43 2.21
C ARG A 747 50.82 12.47 1.41
N VAL A 748 50.36 11.33 0.93
CA VAL A 748 49.20 11.24 0.06
C VAL A 748 48.01 10.77 0.90
N ALA A 749 46.88 11.44 0.73
CA ALA A 749 45.62 11.04 1.33
C ALA A 749 44.88 10.07 0.42
N MET A 750 44.76 10.40 -0.85
CA MET A 750 44.10 9.53 -1.83
C MET A 750 44.56 9.82 -3.26
N VAL A 751 44.29 8.85 -4.12
CA VAL A 751 44.40 8.99 -5.58
C VAL A 751 43.13 8.50 -6.21
N VAL A 752 42.44 9.34 -7.00
CA VAL A 752 41.16 9.05 -7.61
C VAL A 752 41.24 9.08 -9.12
N ASN A 753 40.71 8.09 -9.80
CA ASN A 753 40.56 8.07 -11.24
C ASN A 753 39.40 8.97 -11.65
N VAL A 754 39.71 10.00 -12.47
CA VAL A 754 38.76 11.02 -12.93
C VAL A 754 38.53 10.96 -14.44
N SER A 755 39.03 9.91 -15.11
CA SER A 755 38.82 9.72 -16.54
C SER A 755 37.34 9.74 -16.89
N ILE A 756 37.01 10.41 -17.99
CA ILE A 756 35.68 10.32 -18.58
C ILE A 756 35.46 8.84 -18.89
N PRO A 757 34.35 8.22 -18.44
CA PRO A 757 34.02 6.88 -18.87
C PRO A 757 33.98 6.86 -20.40
N GLU A 758 34.69 5.96 -21.03
CA GLU A 758 34.47 5.70 -22.45
C GLU A 758 33.01 5.34 -22.62
N GLU A 759 32.25 6.18 -23.35
CA GLU A 759 30.86 5.91 -23.72
C GLU A 759 30.88 4.74 -24.72
N ASP A 760 31.01 3.53 -24.22
CA ASP A 760 30.49 2.36 -24.89
C ASP A 760 28.97 2.39 -24.67
N LEU A 761 28.30 3.20 -25.54
CA LEU A 761 26.86 3.47 -25.52
C LEU A 761 25.96 2.23 -25.65
N ASP A 762 26.53 1.04 -25.84
CA ASP A 762 25.82 -0.20 -26.11
C ASP A 762 26.21 -1.40 -25.24
N LYS A 763 27.09 -1.26 -24.25
CA LYS A 763 27.38 -2.35 -23.30
C LYS A 763 26.88 -1.97 -21.89
N PRO A 764 26.12 -2.84 -21.21
CA PRO A 764 25.81 -2.62 -19.80
C PRO A 764 27.13 -2.53 -19.03
N ARG A 765 27.28 -1.48 -18.22
CA ARG A 765 28.50 -1.13 -17.45
C ARG A 765 29.04 -2.25 -16.54
N ASP A 766 28.28 -3.34 -16.38
CA ASP A 766 28.56 -4.47 -15.49
C ASP A 766 28.24 -5.83 -16.14
N SER A 767 28.74 -6.08 -17.36
CA SER A 767 28.52 -7.38 -18.04
C SER A 767 29.07 -8.62 -17.29
N HIS A 768 29.75 -8.43 -16.17
CA HIS A 768 30.29 -9.49 -15.31
C HIS A 768 29.46 -9.74 -14.05
N ILE A 769 28.49 -8.87 -13.71
CA ILE A 769 27.60 -9.08 -12.56
C ILE A 769 26.35 -9.78 -13.07
N THR A 770 26.18 -11.03 -12.67
CA THR A 770 24.99 -11.84 -12.97
C THR A 770 23.92 -11.64 -11.89
N ASN A 771 22.69 -12.09 -12.15
CA ASN A 771 21.60 -12.07 -11.15
C ASN A 771 21.89 -12.93 -9.91
N ASP A 772 22.96 -13.75 -9.93
CA ASP A 772 23.37 -14.59 -8.81
C ASP A 772 24.35 -13.86 -7.87
N ASN A 773 24.83 -12.67 -8.26
CA ASN A 773 25.71 -11.87 -7.42
C ASN A 773 24.93 -11.13 -6.33
N VAL A 774 25.52 -11.08 -5.17
CA VAL A 774 25.02 -10.40 -3.97
C VAL A 774 25.97 -9.29 -3.59
N ARG A 775 25.45 -8.12 -3.29
CA ARG A 775 26.23 -7.03 -2.67
C ARG A 775 26.07 -7.10 -1.16
N ALA A 776 27.17 -7.30 -0.44
CA ALA A 776 27.19 -7.25 1.02
C ALA A 776 27.77 -5.90 1.49
N THR A 777 27.06 -5.22 2.38
CA THR A 777 27.57 -4.06 3.12
C THR A 777 27.81 -4.49 4.56
N LEU A 778 29.03 -4.26 5.04
CA LEU A 778 29.46 -4.63 6.38
C LEU A 778 29.23 -3.49 7.39
N THR A 779 29.30 -3.80 8.66
CA THR A 779 29.11 -2.85 9.78
C THR A 779 30.17 -1.75 9.82
N ASP A 780 31.37 -1.97 9.24
CA ASP A 780 32.45 -0.98 9.10
C ASP A 780 32.35 -0.13 7.81
N GLY A 781 31.27 -0.29 7.03
CA GLY A 781 31.06 0.41 5.76
C GLY A 781 31.72 -0.26 4.55
N SER A 782 32.48 -1.35 4.73
CA SER A 782 33.02 -2.13 3.60
C SER A 782 31.89 -2.70 2.74
N THR A 783 32.08 -2.68 1.42
CA THR A 783 31.08 -3.18 0.45
C THR A 783 31.76 -4.12 -0.53
N LEU A 784 31.15 -5.31 -0.74
CA LEU A 784 31.73 -6.38 -1.53
C LEU A 784 30.65 -7.02 -2.42
N VAL A 785 31.00 -7.35 -3.67
CA VAL A 785 30.10 -7.99 -4.66
C VAL A 785 30.64 -9.37 -5.02
N PHE A 786 29.81 -10.39 -4.87
CA PHE A 786 30.22 -11.77 -5.06
C PHE A 786 29.00 -12.70 -5.25
N GLU A 787 29.24 -13.86 -5.85
CA GLU A 787 28.34 -14.99 -5.81
C GLU A 787 28.53 -15.74 -4.48
N ALA A 788 27.47 -15.90 -3.70
CA ALA A 788 27.52 -16.60 -2.42
C ALA A 788 27.51 -18.13 -2.65
N LEU A 789 28.57 -18.83 -2.27
CA LEU A 789 28.75 -20.26 -2.53
C LEU A 789 28.33 -21.12 -1.35
N GLU A 790 28.88 -20.86 -0.16
CA GLU A 790 28.58 -21.63 1.06
C GLU A 790 28.84 -20.82 2.33
N SER A 791 28.32 -21.30 3.45
CA SER A 791 28.65 -20.78 4.77
C SER A 791 29.41 -21.82 5.59
N ASN A 792 30.57 -21.45 6.13
CA ASN A 792 31.41 -22.32 6.91
C ASN A 792 32.11 -21.57 8.05
N GLY A 793 32.10 -22.12 9.27
CA GLY A 793 32.85 -21.58 10.41
C GLY A 793 32.50 -20.11 10.75
N GLY A 794 31.26 -19.69 10.59
CA GLY A 794 30.85 -18.29 10.82
C GLY A 794 31.23 -17.31 9.71
N LYS A 795 31.72 -17.80 8.58
CA LYS A 795 32.06 -17.04 7.39
C LYS A 795 31.16 -17.41 6.22
N LEU A 796 30.79 -16.44 5.42
CA LEU A 796 30.17 -16.60 4.11
C LEU A 796 31.29 -16.61 3.06
N LEU A 797 31.40 -17.71 2.34
CA LEU A 797 32.37 -17.91 1.26
C LEU A 797 31.71 -17.55 -0.06
N GLY A 798 32.47 -16.88 -0.93
CA GLY A 798 31.95 -16.45 -2.22
C GLY A 798 33.05 -16.26 -3.27
N LEU A 799 32.61 -16.01 -4.50
CA LEU A 799 33.47 -15.79 -5.65
C LEU A 799 33.13 -14.45 -6.27
N SER A 800 34.07 -13.51 -6.23
CA SER A 800 33.92 -12.24 -6.94
C SER A 800 34.37 -12.37 -8.41
N PRO A 801 33.64 -11.79 -9.35
CA PRO A 801 34.04 -11.78 -10.75
C PRO A 801 35.31 -10.95 -11.01
N PHE A 802 35.73 -10.11 -10.07
CA PHE A 802 36.83 -9.18 -10.24
C PHE A 802 38.16 -9.65 -9.58
N TYR A 803 38.06 -10.31 -8.43
CA TYR A 803 39.24 -10.68 -7.61
C TYR A 803 39.21 -12.09 -7.04
N GLY A 804 38.24 -12.94 -7.42
CA GLY A 804 38.21 -14.35 -7.10
C GLY A 804 37.65 -14.68 -5.71
N GLU A 805 38.23 -15.65 -5.04
CA GLU A 805 37.74 -16.21 -3.79
C GLU A 805 37.79 -15.22 -2.62
N MET A 806 36.72 -15.25 -1.80
CA MET A 806 36.56 -14.38 -0.65
C MET A 806 35.86 -15.06 0.52
N ALA A 807 36.04 -14.52 1.72
CA ALA A 807 35.45 -15.04 2.96
C ALA A 807 35.07 -13.87 3.89
N ILE A 808 33.78 -13.65 4.10
CA ILE A 808 33.26 -12.57 4.93
C ILE A 808 32.73 -13.11 6.26
N PRO A 809 33.07 -12.52 7.42
CA PRO A 809 32.45 -12.89 8.69
C PRO A 809 30.94 -12.59 8.63
N ILE A 810 30.09 -13.59 8.87
CA ILE A 810 28.63 -13.44 8.83
C ILE A 810 28.15 -12.36 9.82
N ALA A 811 28.78 -12.30 11.01
CA ALA A 811 28.42 -11.31 12.03
C ALA A 811 28.63 -9.85 11.58
N SER A 812 29.52 -9.57 10.61
CA SER A 812 29.77 -8.23 10.11
C SER A 812 28.86 -7.82 8.97
N ILE A 813 28.09 -8.72 8.37
CA ILE A 813 27.16 -8.41 7.28
C ILE A 813 25.95 -7.68 7.84
N GLN A 814 25.79 -6.41 7.50
CA GLN A 814 24.66 -5.58 7.89
C GLN A 814 23.54 -5.59 6.84
N HIS A 815 23.92 -5.46 5.56
CA HIS A 815 23.00 -5.48 4.43
C HIS A 815 23.43 -6.50 3.37
N LEU A 816 22.44 -7.12 2.71
CA LEU A 816 22.62 -7.90 1.49
C LEU A 816 21.64 -7.37 0.43
N THR A 817 22.13 -7.02 -0.75
CA THR A 817 21.30 -6.56 -1.88
C THR A 817 21.39 -7.56 -3.01
N PHE A 818 20.26 -7.93 -3.59
CA PHE A 818 20.09 -8.92 -4.66
C PHE A 818 19.54 -8.25 -5.91
N GLY A 819 20.00 -8.67 -7.10
CA GLY A 819 19.50 -8.15 -8.37
C GLY A 819 19.87 -6.69 -8.61
N GLU A 820 19.00 -5.99 -9.34
CA GLU A 820 19.17 -4.58 -9.70
C GLU A 820 18.61 -3.59 -8.68
N PHE A 821 18.12 -4.09 -7.55
CA PHE A 821 17.58 -3.25 -6.49
C PHE A 821 18.61 -2.21 -6.02
N GLU A 822 18.33 -0.93 -6.28
CA GLU A 822 19.19 0.23 -5.95
C GLU A 822 20.37 0.56 -6.89
N LYS A 823 20.45 0.04 -8.12
CA LYS A 823 21.47 0.52 -9.09
C LYS A 823 21.46 2.06 -9.27
N GLU A 824 20.30 2.70 -9.10
CA GLU A 824 20.16 4.16 -9.27
C GLU A 824 20.47 4.97 -8.00
N LYS A 825 20.52 4.34 -6.81
CA LYS A 825 20.61 5.07 -5.53
C LYS A 825 21.98 5.10 -4.87
N LEU A 826 22.87 4.22 -5.25
CA LEU A 826 24.22 4.20 -4.70
C LEU A 826 25.14 5.11 -5.53
N LYS A 827 25.16 6.40 -5.25
CA LYS A 827 26.25 7.26 -5.75
C LYS A 827 27.46 7.08 -4.85
N SER A 828 28.58 6.59 -5.42
CA SER A 828 29.88 6.64 -4.75
C SER A 828 30.27 8.12 -4.53
N VAL A 829 30.96 8.40 -3.43
CA VAL A 829 31.53 9.72 -3.13
C VAL A 829 32.37 10.26 -4.31
N PHE A 830 32.92 9.37 -5.12
CA PHE A 830 33.79 9.73 -6.27
C PHE A 830 33.07 9.69 -7.62
N ASP A 831 31.76 9.39 -7.70
CA ASP A 831 31.06 9.32 -8.99
C ASP A 831 31.00 10.70 -9.68
N GLU A 832 30.93 11.77 -8.90
CA GLU A 832 30.94 13.14 -9.38
C GLU A 832 32.36 13.62 -9.73
N TRP A 833 33.42 12.84 -9.39
CA TRP A 833 34.79 13.17 -9.72
C TRP A 833 35.09 12.71 -11.14
N VAL A 834 34.64 13.49 -12.11
CA VAL A 834 34.84 13.29 -13.55
C VAL A 834 35.37 14.57 -14.15
N VAL A 835 36.32 14.45 -15.02
CA VAL A 835 36.94 15.59 -15.68
C VAL A 835 35.95 16.29 -16.61
N GLN A 836 35.73 17.59 -16.42
CA GLN A 836 34.81 18.43 -17.21
C GLN A 836 35.58 19.38 -18.12
N GLN A 837 35.05 19.66 -19.30
CA GLN A 837 35.62 20.65 -20.20
C GLN A 837 35.30 22.07 -19.69
N GLY A 838 36.28 22.93 -19.59
CA GLY A 838 36.08 24.34 -19.27
C GLY A 838 35.11 25.00 -20.24
N ARG A 839 34.12 25.74 -19.72
CA ARG A 839 33.18 26.50 -20.55
C ARG A 839 33.93 27.57 -21.34
N GLU A 840 33.58 27.81 -22.60
CA GLU A 840 34.06 28.94 -23.37
C GLU A 840 33.47 30.22 -22.79
N PRO A 841 34.29 31.30 -22.61
CA PRO A 841 33.71 32.59 -22.27
C PRO A 841 32.81 32.99 -23.44
N GLU A 842 31.54 33.25 -23.18
CA GLU A 842 30.68 33.92 -24.15
C GLU A 842 31.12 35.36 -24.30
N TYR A 843 31.83 35.63 -25.39
CA TYR A 843 32.07 37.02 -25.80
C TYR A 843 30.75 37.58 -26.27
N SER A 844 30.11 38.41 -25.45
CA SER A 844 29.04 39.26 -25.92
C SER A 844 29.66 40.15 -27.02
N LYS A 845 29.24 39.98 -28.28
CA LYS A 845 29.52 40.94 -29.35
C LYS A 845 28.75 42.21 -29.00
N GLN A 846 29.33 43.07 -28.17
CA GLN A 846 28.91 44.48 -28.20
C GLN A 846 29.44 45.04 -29.53
N PRO A 847 28.62 45.65 -30.38
CA PRO A 847 29.10 46.41 -31.53
C PRO A 847 30.01 47.54 -31.02
N PRO A 848 31.07 47.89 -31.72
CA PRO A 848 31.94 49.03 -31.36
C PRO A 848 31.08 50.29 -31.37
N PRO A 849 31.39 51.31 -30.52
CA PRO A 849 30.63 52.54 -30.37
C PRO A 849 30.56 53.36 -31.68
#